data_571ca772d505645d626e05a2941617f6
#
_entry.id   571ca772d505645d626e05a2941617f6
#
_cell.length_a   1.000
_cell.length_b   1.000
_cell.length_c   1.000
_cell.angle_alpha   90.00
_cell.angle_beta   90.00
_cell.angle_gamma   90.00
#
_symmetry.space_group_name_H-M   'P 1'
#
loop_
_entity.id
_entity.type
_entity.pdbx_description
1 polymer ?
#
loop_
_entity_poly.entity_id
_entity_poly.type
_entity_poly.pdbx_seq_one_letter_code
_entity_poly.pdbx_strand_id
1 'polypeptide(L)'
;MHEPGPFAHCLARLLQNGPASPTSLGRSSPPKTRTPAGFSAVAKPYNARGQKTLGLKPTPSTPPRRRYMLACLRRGLSLLRPPQPRLPPRPARLLLHLSAGPMGDPAVAPDAAYLGLVTPKRIRIFEEIQARQALERLNIGGDPIRVTLPDGAIKEGKKWISTPMDIATGISTGLAASCLIAQVNGVLWDMTRPLEGDCDLKLFKFDSNEGRDTFWHSSAHILGESLERVYGCKLCIGPCTTRGEGFYYDAHYKDLTLNDTHFGLIDKQAKKAVAEKQPFERIEVSRAEALEIFAENEFKVEIINELPEDKTITVYRCGPLVDLCRGPHIPNTSFVKAFACLKASASYWRGKADRESLQRVYGISFPDSKRLKEYLHMIEEAKKRDHRLLGQSQELFFFHPLSPGSCFFLPNGAIIYNKLMDFLRKEYRERGYREVLSPNIYNMQLWETSGHVANYKDNMFVFEIEKQEFGLKPMNCPGHCLMFGHKVRSYRELPLRMADFGVLHRNELSGALTGLTRVRRFQQDDAHIFCTESQIKDEVGACLEFIDYVYKIFGFQYELELSTRPEKYLGDIETWNKAEQQLTEALNEFGKPWKINEADGAFYGPKIDIGVFDALKRKFQCATLQLDFQLPLRFKLTYSAEDEAKLERPVMIHRAILGSVERMFAILLEHYNGKWPLWLSPRQAIVCCVSSNSLAYAKEVHAQIHAAGFHVDIDMTDRTIQKKVREAQLAQFNYILVVGAKEAESGKVVLRVRDKADLSTESIADVIARFSDEVASFK
;
A
#
# COMPACT_ATOMS: atom_id res chain seq x y z
N MET A 1 1.04 -2.30 -10.13
CA MET A 1 2.35 -1.77 -9.75
C MET A 1 2.98 -2.74 -8.79
N HIS A 2 4.11 -3.32 -9.17
CA HIS A 2 4.84 -4.29 -8.37
C HIS A 2 5.75 -3.57 -7.41
N GLU A 3 5.58 -3.87 -6.13
CA GLU A 3 6.73 -3.80 -5.24
C GLU A 3 7.56 -5.06 -5.51
N PRO A 4 8.80 -4.96 -5.97
CA PRO A 4 9.71 -6.11 -5.90
C PRO A 4 9.85 -6.50 -4.44
N GLY A 5 9.81 -7.79 -4.14
CA GLY A 5 10.03 -8.33 -2.80
C GLY A 5 11.34 -7.78 -2.22
N PRO A 6 11.50 -7.79 -0.92
CA PRO A 6 12.61 -7.15 -0.21
C PRO A 6 14.02 -7.60 -0.63
N PHE A 7 14.13 -8.61 -1.48
CA PHE A 7 15.40 -9.20 -1.94
C PHE A 7 16.12 -8.41 -3.04
N ALA A 8 15.41 -7.80 -3.97
CA ALA A 8 16.04 -7.09 -5.09
C ALA A 8 16.77 -5.81 -4.65
N HIS A 9 16.28 -5.12 -3.62
CA HIS A 9 16.90 -3.88 -3.16
C HIS A 9 18.12 -4.07 -2.25
N CYS A 10 18.23 -5.21 -1.56
CA CYS A 10 19.44 -5.47 -0.76
C CYS A 10 20.65 -5.78 -1.64
N LEU A 11 20.45 -6.41 -2.80
CA LEU A 11 21.52 -6.69 -3.77
C LEU A 11 21.82 -5.49 -4.69
N ALA A 12 20.82 -4.74 -5.13
CA ALA A 12 21.01 -3.60 -6.02
C ALA A 12 21.82 -2.45 -5.37
N ARG A 13 21.61 -2.19 -4.07
CA ARG A 13 22.47 -1.26 -3.31
C ARG A 13 23.91 -1.76 -3.10
N LEU A 14 24.20 -3.05 -3.39
CA LEU A 14 25.55 -3.61 -3.33
C LEU A 14 26.42 -3.27 -4.55
N LEU A 15 25.83 -2.88 -5.67
CA LEU A 15 26.52 -2.72 -6.94
C LEU A 15 26.78 -1.28 -7.40
N GLN A 16 26.29 -0.28 -6.68
CA GLN A 16 26.46 1.14 -7.06
C GLN A 16 27.44 1.85 -6.13
N ASN A 17 28.70 1.90 -6.51
CA ASN A 17 29.67 2.99 -6.28
C ASN A 17 31.08 2.52 -6.66
N GLY A 18 31.52 2.93 -7.81
CA GLY A 18 32.93 2.89 -8.23
C GLY A 18 33.18 3.88 -9.37
N PRO A 19 34.26 4.64 -9.35
CA PRO A 19 34.47 5.82 -10.20
C PRO A 19 34.97 5.46 -11.60
N ALA A 20 34.66 6.36 -12.52
CA ALA A 20 35.10 6.36 -13.91
C ALA A 20 36.54 6.81 -14.05
N SER A 21 37.25 6.31 -15.04
CA SER A 21 37.99 7.06 -16.05
C SER A 21 38.89 6.20 -16.95
N PRO A 22 39.44 6.78 -18.07
CA PRO A 22 39.23 6.24 -19.41
C PRO A 22 40.56 5.85 -20.10
N THR A 23 40.50 5.14 -21.23
CA THR A 23 41.34 5.36 -22.43
C THR A 23 41.04 4.30 -23.49
N SER A 24 40.58 4.69 -24.60
CA SER A 24 41.12 4.88 -25.96
C SER A 24 41.45 3.63 -26.82
N LEU A 25 40.86 3.70 -28.04
CA LEU A 25 41.40 3.20 -29.33
C LEU A 25 41.13 1.76 -29.77
N GLY A 26 40.38 1.68 -30.89
CA GLY A 26 40.43 0.51 -31.77
C GLY A 26 39.29 0.44 -32.79
N ARG A 27 39.44 1.16 -33.90
CA ARG A 27 38.58 1.04 -35.11
C ARG A 27 38.71 -0.33 -35.76
N SER A 28 37.63 -0.93 -36.22
CA SER A 28 37.59 -1.62 -37.50
C SER A 28 36.15 -1.81 -37.98
N SER A 29 35.94 -1.45 -39.23
CA SER A 29 34.68 -1.42 -39.99
C SER A 29 34.37 -2.78 -40.64
N PRO A 30 33.17 -2.90 -41.29
CA PRO A 30 32.48 -4.17 -41.52
C PRO A 30 32.78 -4.80 -42.89
N PRO A 31 32.25 -5.94 -43.23
CA PRO A 31 32.03 -6.26 -44.66
C PRO A 31 30.55 -6.41 -45.02
N LYS A 32 30.34 -5.99 -46.25
CA LYS A 32 29.12 -5.86 -47.03
C LYS A 32 28.62 -7.19 -47.62
N THR A 33 27.30 -7.20 -47.86
CA THR A 33 26.56 -7.66 -49.08
C THR A 33 26.40 -9.15 -49.36
N ARG A 34 25.13 -9.55 -49.51
CA ARG A 34 24.56 -9.97 -50.83
C ARG A 34 23.09 -10.38 -50.69
N THR A 35 22.24 -9.65 -51.41
CA THR A 35 20.93 -10.13 -51.94
C THR A 35 21.22 -10.93 -53.26
N PRO A 36 20.32 -11.83 -53.66
CA PRO A 36 19.44 -11.48 -54.77
C PRO A 36 17.99 -12.02 -54.69
N ALA A 37 17.07 -11.24 -55.23
CA ALA A 37 16.10 -11.45 -56.31
C ALA A 37 15.27 -12.76 -56.21
N GLY A 38 13.96 -12.75 -56.16
CA GLY A 38 12.96 -12.06 -56.91
C GLY A 38 12.10 -13.08 -57.64
N PHE A 39 10.78 -13.14 -57.41
CA PHE A 39 9.81 -13.58 -58.43
C PHE A 39 8.43 -12.99 -58.13
N SER A 40 7.95 -12.28 -59.12
CA SER A 40 6.60 -11.72 -59.27
C SER A 40 5.66 -12.72 -59.96
N ALA A 41 4.38 -12.66 -59.64
CA ALA A 41 3.24 -12.88 -60.58
C ALA A 41 1.95 -12.59 -59.82
N VAL A 42 1.29 -11.47 -60.06
CA VAL A 42 0.23 -11.22 -61.04
C VAL A 42 -1.08 -11.91 -60.67
N ALA A 43 -1.99 -11.16 -60.08
CA ALA A 43 -3.20 -10.48 -60.51
C ALA A 43 -4.34 -11.36 -61.07
N LYS A 44 -5.45 -11.20 -60.58
CA LYS A 44 -6.69 -10.47 -60.94
C LYS A 44 -7.98 -11.30 -60.73
N PRO A 45 -9.14 -10.70 -60.79
CA PRO A 45 -10.29 -11.02 -59.94
C PRO A 45 -11.41 -11.73 -60.73
N TYR A 46 -12.38 -12.30 -60.02
CA TYR A 46 -13.61 -12.71 -60.64
C TYR A 46 -14.84 -12.08 -60.01
N ASN A 47 -15.64 -11.54 -60.89
CA ASN A 47 -16.82 -10.74 -60.65
C ASN A 47 -18.10 -11.58 -60.92
N ALA A 48 -19.16 -11.32 -60.18
CA ALA A 48 -20.53 -11.13 -60.58
C ALA A 48 -21.52 -12.30 -60.81
N ARG A 49 -22.66 -12.05 -60.22
CA ARG A 49 -24.06 -12.25 -60.67
C ARG A 49 -24.73 -13.56 -60.42
N GLY A 50 -25.91 -13.39 -59.79
CA GLY A 50 -27.03 -14.30 -59.91
C GLY A 50 -28.18 -13.95 -58.98
N GLN A 51 -29.03 -13.04 -59.40
CA GLN A 51 -30.35 -12.75 -58.85
C GLN A 51 -31.26 -13.99 -58.81
N LYS A 52 -32.13 -14.11 -57.81
CA LYS A 52 -33.60 -14.14 -58.05
C LYS A 52 -34.43 -14.04 -56.76
N THR A 53 -35.31 -13.12 -56.81
CA THR A 53 -36.45 -12.73 -56.03
C THR A 53 -37.54 -13.80 -55.87
N LEU A 54 -38.26 -13.70 -54.76
CA LEU A 54 -39.72 -13.89 -54.55
C LEU A 54 -39.90 -13.84 -53.02
N GLY A 55 -40.53 -12.92 -52.42
CA GLY A 55 -41.75 -12.18 -52.58
C GLY A 55 -42.85 -12.85 -51.75
N LEU A 56 -43.22 -12.26 -50.61
CA LEU A 56 -44.60 -11.98 -50.16
C LEU A 56 -44.68 -11.71 -48.64
N LYS A 57 -45.11 -10.52 -48.31
CA LYS A 57 -45.77 -10.11 -47.06
C LYS A 57 -47.27 -10.43 -47.18
N PRO A 58 -48.17 -10.25 -46.19
CA PRO A 58 -48.10 -9.51 -44.93
C PRO A 58 -48.88 -10.16 -43.75
N THR A 59 -48.70 -9.54 -42.56
CA THR A 59 -49.46 -9.39 -41.30
C THR A 59 -51.01 -9.53 -41.33
N PRO A 60 -51.80 -9.40 -40.23
CA PRO A 60 -51.59 -9.54 -38.76
C PRO A 60 -52.77 -10.30 -38.05
N SER A 61 -52.70 -10.61 -36.75
CA SER A 61 -53.87 -10.52 -35.85
C SER A 61 -53.58 -11.03 -34.39
N THR A 62 -53.85 -10.20 -33.43
CA THR A 62 -54.24 -10.49 -32.03
C THR A 62 -55.76 -10.50 -31.93
N PRO A 63 -56.40 -10.80 -30.76
CA PRO A 63 -56.27 -11.77 -29.64
C PRO A 63 -57.52 -12.68 -29.51
N PRO A 64 -57.92 -13.33 -28.40
CA PRO A 64 -58.39 -12.75 -27.16
C PRO A 64 -58.24 -13.55 -25.85
N ARG A 65 -58.45 -12.85 -24.77
CA ARG A 65 -58.74 -13.30 -23.39
C ARG A 65 -59.89 -14.30 -23.32
N ARG A 66 -59.78 -15.26 -22.36
CA ARG A 66 -60.98 -15.71 -21.62
C ARG A 66 -60.62 -16.14 -20.20
N ARG A 67 -61.31 -15.47 -19.28
CA ARG A 67 -61.61 -15.88 -17.89
C ARG A 67 -62.57 -17.05 -17.90
N TYR A 68 -62.49 -17.95 -16.91
CA TYR A 68 -63.59 -18.61 -16.22
C TYR A 68 -63.03 -19.07 -14.88
N MET A 69 -63.39 -18.52 -13.79
CA MET A 69 -64.59 -18.61 -12.95
C MET A 69 -64.67 -19.91 -12.12
N LEU A 70 -64.63 -19.61 -10.82
CA LEU A 70 -65.07 -20.30 -9.62
C LEU A 70 -66.13 -21.39 -9.80
N ALA A 71 -66.06 -22.46 -9.02
CA ALA A 71 -67.01 -22.71 -7.92
C ALA A 71 -66.80 -24.09 -7.23
N CYS A 72 -66.78 -24.04 -5.91
CA CYS A 72 -67.34 -24.97 -4.93
C CYS A 72 -67.08 -26.47 -5.01
N LEU A 73 -66.43 -27.01 -3.95
CA LEU A 73 -67.16 -27.93 -3.05
C LEU A 73 -66.36 -28.13 -1.74
N ARG A 74 -66.97 -27.69 -0.65
CA ARG A 74 -66.64 -28.15 0.71
C ARG A 74 -67.16 -29.60 0.89
N ARG A 75 -66.28 -30.47 1.41
CA ARG A 75 -66.58 -31.42 2.53
C ARG A 75 -65.42 -32.40 2.70
N GLY A 76 -64.81 -32.31 3.86
CA GLY A 76 -64.50 -33.39 4.78
C GLY A 76 -63.45 -34.44 4.34
N LEU A 77 -62.30 -34.35 4.96
CA LEU A 77 -61.69 -35.52 5.64
C LEU A 77 -60.40 -35.04 6.32
N SER A 78 -60.40 -35.15 7.62
CA SER A 78 -59.24 -35.02 8.49
C SER A 78 -58.24 -36.14 8.20
N LEU A 79 -56.98 -35.86 8.65
CA LEU A 79 -55.87 -36.81 8.77
C LEU A 79 -54.89 -36.83 7.57
N LEU A 80 -53.80 -36.18 7.79
CA LEU A 80 -52.41 -36.55 7.56
C LEU A 80 -51.60 -35.27 7.25
N ARG A 81 -51.04 -34.66 8.29
CA ARG A 81 -49.93 -33.70 8.16
C ARG A 81 -48.67 -34.49 7.77
N PRO A 82 -47.98 -34.13 6.70
CA PRO A 82 -46.61 -34.61 6.50
C PRO A 82 -45.70 -34.05 7.59
N PRO A 83 -44.70 -34.80 8.07
CA PRO A 83 -43.81 -34.34 9.10
C PRO A 83 -42.96 -33.19 8.56
N GLN A 84 -42.95 -32.08 9.27
CA GLN A 84 -41.96 -31.03 9.05
C GLN A 84 -40.54 -31.59 9.29
N PRO A 85 -39.54 -31.26 8.47
CA PRO A 85 -38.16 -31.61 8.76
C PRO A 85 -37.76 -30.92 10.06
N ARG A 86 -37.44 -31.70 11.07
CA ARG A 86 -36.82 -31.23 12.31
C ARG A 86 -35.48 -30.69 11.93
N LEU A 87 -35.26 -29.38 12.15
CA LEU A 87 -33.94 -28.77 12.22
C LEU A 87 -33.11 -29.57 13.23
N PRO A 88 -31.87 -29.90 12.91
CA PRO A 88 -30.98 -30.54 13.87
C PRO A 88 -30.78 -29.59 15.09
N PRO A 89 -30.71 -30.17 16.29
CA PRO A 89 -30.47 -29.35 17.47
C PRO A 89 -29.16 -28.58 17.29
N ARG A 90 -29.21 -27.30 17.61
CA ARG A 90 -28.00 -26.48 17.75
C ARG A 90 -26.98 -27.27 18.58
N PRO A 91 -25.73 -27.42 18.16
CA PRO A 91 -24.72 -28.03 19.01
C PRO A 91 -24.67 -27.21 20.30
N ALA A 92 -24.97 -27.89 21.40
CA ALA A 92 -24.69 -27.35 22.73
C ALA A 92 -23.26 -26.86 22.72
N ARG A 93 -23.05 -25.59 23.11
CA ARG A 93 -21.73 -25.12 23.50
C ARG A 93 -21.19 -26.12 24.52
N LEU A 94 -20.38 -27.03 24.07
CA LEU A 94 -19.46 -27.75 24.93
C LEU A 94 -18.50 -26.67 25.45
N LEU A 95 -18.82 -26.09 26.58
CA LEU A 95 -17.84 -25.51 27.46
C LEU A 95 -16.93 -26.67 27.86
N LEU A 96 -15.94 -26.94 27.03
CA LEU A 96 -14.71 -27.56 27.48
C LEU A 96 -14.11 -26.57 28.49
N HIS A 97 -14.48 -26.75 29.75
CA HIS A 97 -13.60 -26.42 30.84
C HIS A 97 -12.35 -27.31 30.67
N LEU A 98 -11.47 -26.87 29.75
CA LEU A 98 -10.07 -27.14 29.91
C LEU A 98 -9.70 -26.38 31.18
N SER A 99 -9.62 -27.12 32.27
CA SER A 99 -8.85 -26.70 33.44
C SER A 99 -7.50 -26.24 32.89
N ALA A 100 -7.30 -24.92 32.83
CA ALA A 100 -5.97 -24.36 32.71
C ALA A 100 -5.21 -24.82 33.96
N GLY A 101 -4.52 -25.93 33.81
CA GLY A 101 -3.33 -26.17 34.63
C GLY A 101 -2.44 -24.95 34.44
N PRO A 102 -1.60 -24.60 35.41
CA PRO A 102 -0.65 -23.50 35.24
C PRO A 102 0.10 -23.77 33.95
N MET A 103 -0.10 -22.92 32.93
CA MET A 103 0.72 -22.93 31.73
C MET A 103 2.13 -22.63 32.20
N GLY A 104 2.93 -23.68 32.26
CA GLY A 104 4.36 -23.54 32.47
C GLY A 104 4.87 -22.57 31.40
N ASP A 105 5.68 -21.62 31.86
CA ASP A 105 6.47 -20.75 31.03
C ASP A 105 6.97 -21.54 29.79
N PRO A 106 6.77 -21.09 28.56
CA PRO A 106 7.37 -21.71 27.39
C PRO A 106 8.85 -21.30 27.34
N ALA A 107 9.60 -21.65 28.37
CA ALA A 107 11.05 -21.57 28.36
C ALA A 107 11.55 -22.71 27.48
N VAL A 108 11.53 -22.51 26.17
CA VAL A 108 12.43 -23.23 25.30
C VAL A 108 13.82 -22.90 25.78
N ALA A 109 14.50 -23.86 26.36
CA ALA A 109 15.88 -23.67 26.85
C ALA A 109 16.72 -23.24 25.64
N PRO A 110 17.50 -22.14 25.75
CA PRO A 110 18.37 -21.72 24.65
C PRO A 110 19.31 -22.86 24.29
N ASP A 111 19.71 -22.93 23.00
CA ASP A 111 20.79 -23.85 22.59
C ASP A 111 22.10 -23.38 23.25
N ALA A 112 22.24 -23.72 24.55
CA ALA A 112 23.35 -23.28 25.36
C ALA A 112 24.70 -23.81 24.84
N ALA A 113 24.70 -24.98 24.17
CA ALA A 113 25.89 -25.54 23.56
C ALA A 113 26.34 -24.69 22.38
N TYR A 114 25.42 -24.29 21.51
CA TYR A 114 25.70 -23.37 20.40
C TYR A 114 26.21 -22.02 20.92
N LEU A 115 25.51 -21.39 21.83
CA LEU A 115 25.92 -20.09 22.40
C LEU A 115 27.27 -20.15 23.10
N GLY A 116 27.54 -21.21 23.88
CA GLY A 116 28.79 -21.40 24.60
C GLY A 116 30.00 -21.61 23.70
N LEU A 117 29.78 -22.09 22.48
CA LEU A 117 30.85 -22.30 21.48
C LEU A 117 31.04 -21.06 20.60
N VAL A 118 29.95 -20.53 20.05
CA VAL A 118 29.98 -19.56 18.95
C VAL A 118 30.29 -18.13 19.44
N THR A 119 29.64 -17.70 20.51
CA THR A 119 29.80 -16.33 21.00
C THR A 119 31.24 -16.02 21.45
N PRO A 120 31.90 -16.85 22.30
CA PRO A 120 33.29 -16.58 22.70
C PRO A 120 34.26 -16.62 21.53
N LYS A 121 34.08 -17.52 20.57
CA LYS A 121 34.92 -17.63 19.35
C LYS A 121 34.85 -16.34 18.54
N ARG A 122 33.65 -15.88 18.22
CA ARG A 122 33.43 -14.66 17.41
C ARG A 122 34.02 -13.42 18.10
N ILE A 123 33.82 -13.29 19.41
CA ILE A 123 34.35 -12.17 20.19
C ILE A 123 35.88 -12.20 20.14
N ARG A 124 36.50 -13.32 20.39
CA ARG A 124 37.98 -13.45 20.38
C ARG A 124 38.56 -13.04 19.02
N ILE A 125 38.03 -13.56 17.92
CA ILE A 125 38.52 -13.21 16.57
C ILE A 125 38.30 -11.72 16.29
N PHE A 126 37.15 -11.17 16.69
CA PHE A 126 36.86 -9.75 16.57
C PHE A 126 37.88 -8.88 17.30
N GLU A 127 38.18 -9.20 18.57
CA GLU A 127 39.13 -8.46 19.41
C GLU A 127 40.58 -8.56 18.88
N GLU A 128 41.00 -9.71 18.36
CA GLU A 128 42.30 -9.89 17.73
C GLU A 128 42.47 -9.00 16.50
N ILE A 129 41.46 -8.92 15.63
CA ILE A 129 41.48 -8.06 14.43
C ILE A 129 41.41 -6.59 14.83
N GLN A 130 40.55 -6.24 15.79
CA GLN A 130 40.40 -4.87 16.29
C GLN A 130 41.72 -4.33 16.86
N ALA A 131 42.41 -5.14 17.67
CA ALA A 131 43.70 -4.78 18.23
C ALA A 131 44.77 -4.57 17.14
N ARG A 132 44.83 -5.42 16.11
CA ARG A 132 45.72 -5.26 14.97
C ARG A 132 45.45 -3.94 14.24
N GLN A 133 44.20 -3.65 13.89
CA GLN A 133 43.83 -2.40 13.22
C GLN A 133 44.05 -1.14 14.06
N ALA A 134 43.89 -1.24 15.39
CA ALA A 134 44.23 -0.14 16.29
C ALA A 134 45.72 0.20 16.28
N LEU A 135 46.59 -0.80 16.28
CA LEU A 135 48.04 -0.63 16.17
C LEU A 135 48.44 -0.02 14.81
N GLU A 136 47.83 -0.48 13.71
CA GLU A 136 48.06 0.11 12.38
C GLU A 136 47.71 1.58 12.34
N ARG A 137 46.58 2.00 12.91
CA ARG A 137 46.10 3.38 12.99
C ARG A 137 47.00 4.27 13.84
N LEU A 138 47.55 3.77 14.93
CA LEU A 138 48.50 4.50 15.77
C LEU A 138 49.76 4.89 15.02
N ASN A 139 50.21 4.05 14.06
CA ASN A 139 51.41 4.28 13.28
C ASN A 139 51.22 5.34 12.17
N ILE A 140 50.01 5.64 11.75
CA ILE A 140 49.67 6.54 10.63
C ILE A 140 48.85 7.77 11.07
N GLY A 141 48.50 7.83 12.36
CA GLY A 141 47.65 8.89 12.93
C GLY A 141 48.42 10.03 13.58
N GLY A 142 47.69 11.10 13.88
CA GLY A 142 48.22 12.22 14.71
C GLY A 142 48.40 13.53 13.99
N ASP A 143 48.39 13.56 12.67
CA ASP A 143 48.46 14.81 11.90
C ASP A 143 47.26 15.69 12.19
N PRO A 144 47.45 17.03 12.30
CA PRO A 144 46.33 17.94 12.47
C PRO A 144 45.41 17.94 11.24
N ILE A 145 44.10 17.95 11.46
CA ILE A 145 43.06 18.00 10.42
C ILE A 145 42.10 19.14 10.71
N ARG A 146 41.46 19.63 9.64
CA ARG A 146 40.38 20.63 9.70
C ARG A 146 39.05 20.00 9.44
N VAL A 147 38.10 20.23 10.34
CA VAL A 147 36.74 19.73 10.26
C VAL A 147 35.83 20.94 10.05
N THR A 148 35.22 21.06 8.87
CA THR A 148 34.29 22.12 8.50
C THR A 148 32.85 21.72 8.86
N LEU A 149 32.18 22.58 9.62
CA LEU A 149 30.78 22.41 9.98
C LEU A 149 29.84 23.06 8.95
N PRO A 150 28.53 22.73 8.90
CA PRO A 150 27.61 23.31 7.94
C PRO A 150 27.41 24.82 8.00
N ASP A 151 27.73 25.43 9.12
CA ASP A 151 27.71 26.87 9.34
C ASP A 151 29.04 27.58 8.90
N GLY A 152 29.96 26.80 8.35
CA GLY A 152 31.29 27.27 7.93
C GLY A 152 32.33 27.35 9.08
N ALA A 153 31.95 27.00 10.30
CA ALA A 153 32.91 26.97 11.42
C ALA A 153 33.92 25.83 11.24
N ILE A 154 35.20 26.12 11.47
CA ILE A 154 36.26 25.12 11.39
C ILE A 154 36.64 24.67 12.80
N LYS A 155 36.71 23.36 13.00
CA LYS A 155 37.22 22.72 14.21
C LYS A 155 38.54 21.99 13.88
N GLU A 156 39.46 22.03 14.80
CA GLU A 156 40.72 21.30 14.71
C GLU A 156 40.54 19.88 15.27
N GLY A 157 41.13 18.90 14.62
CA GLY A 157 41.17 17.51 15.04
C GLY A 157 42.51 16.85 14.73
N LYS A 158 42.63 15.59 15.00
CA LYS A 158 43.81 14.77 14.70
C LYS A 158 43.38 13.56 13.85
N LYS A 159 44.06 13.37 12.74
CA LYS A 159 43.82 12.24 11.81
C LYS A 159 43.90 10.90 12.55
N TRP A 160 42.97 10.01 12.30
CA TRP A 160 42.80 8.66 12.90
C TRP A 160 42.66 8.65 14.43
N ILE A 161 42.51 9.80 15.09
CA ILE A 161 42.32 9.95 16.54
C ILE A 161 41.00 10.62 16.84
N SER A 162 40.79 11.84 16.34
CA SER A 162 39.55 12.58 16.58
C SER A 162 38.35 11.95 15.88
N THR A 163 37.23 11.92 16.58
CA THR A 163 35.96 11.35 16.11
C THR A 163 34.89 12.44 15.96
N PRO A 164 33.82 12.21 15.18
CA PRO A 164 32.66 13.10 15.17
C PRO A 164 32.06 13.34 16.57
N MET A 165 32.18 12.37 17.46
CA MET A 165 31.71 12.48 18.84
C MET A 165 32.57 13.50 19.64
N ASP A 166 33.88 13.52 19.42
CA ASP A 166 34.77 14.48 20.07
C ASP A 166 34.48 15.91 19.59
N ILE A 167 34.25 16.07 18.29
CA ILE A 167 33.84 17.36 17.71
C ILE A 167 32.49 17.82 18.27
N ALA A 168 31.49 16.90 18.33
CA ALA A 168 30.19 17.21 18.92
C ALA A 168 30.28 17.60 20.41
N THR A 169 31.12 16.91 21.17
CA THR A 169 31.38 17.18 22.60
C THR A 169 32.04 18.54 22.78
N GLY A 170 33.01 18.90 21.92
CA GLY A 170 33.67 20.21 21.89
C GLY A 170 32.72 21.37 21.53
N ILE A 171 31.60 21.09 20.90
CA ILE A 171 30.54 22.09 20.62
C ILE A 171 29.59 22.17 21.84
N SER A 172 29.06 21.05 22.27
CA SER A 172 28.11 20.96 23.41
C SER A 172 27.93 19.53 23.86
N THR A 173 27.97 19.29 25.15
CA THR A 173 27.64 17.96 25.76
C THR A 173 26.21 17.52 25.45
N GLY A 174 25.24 18.46 25.35
CA GLY A 174 23.87 18.19 24.96
C GLY A 174 23.74 17.77 23.49
N LEU A 175 24.56 18.31 22.61
CA LEU A 175 24.64 17.91 21.20
C LEU A 175 25.18 16.48 21.11
N ALA A 176 26.32 16.20 21.72
CA ALA A 176 26.91 14.86 21.74
C ALA A 176 25.94 13.79 22.28
N ALA A 177 25.19 14.10 23.36
CA ALA A 177 24.20 13.19 23.94
C ALA A 177 22.96 12.94 23.04
N SER A 178 22.74 13.75 22.01
CA SER A 178 21.57 13.66 21.13
C SER A 178 21.90 13.26 19.69
N CYS A 179 23.17 13.39 19.26
CA CYS A 179 23.59 12.99 17.90
C CYS A 179 23.72 11.47 17.79
N LEU A 180 23.14 10.92 16.76
CA LEU A 180 23.09 9.49 16.51
C LEU A 180 24.13 9.04 15.46
N ILE A 181 24.34 9.89 14.46
CA ILE A 181 25.16 9.60 13.29
C ILE A 181 25.76 10.88 12.72
N ALA A 182 26.90 10.77 12.04
CA ALA A 182 27.53 11.83 11.30
C ALA A 182 27.48 11.59 9.79
N GLN A 183 27.75 12.62 9.01
CA GLN A 183 28.08 12.52 7.59
C GLN A 183 29.43 13.22 7.40
N VAL A 184 30.37 12.49 6.82
CA VAL A 184 31.72 12.93 6.53
C VAL A 184 31.90 12.95 5.01
N ASN A 185 32.16 14.12 4.43
CA ASN A 185 32.27 14.27 2.97
C ASN A 185 31.14 13.62 2.18
N GLY A 186 29.89 13.79 2.64
CA GLY A 186 28.70 13.21 1.99
C GLY A 186 28.40 11.75 2.36
N VAL A 187 29.27 11.03 3.07
CA VAL A 187 29.11 9.62 3.44
C VAL A 187 28.68 9.50 4.91
N LEU A 188 27.68 8.68 5.21
CA LEU A 188 27.27 8.40 6.59
C LEU A 188 28.36 7.68 7.38
N TRP A 189 28.57 8.12 8.63
CA TRP A 189 29.73 7.80 9.43
C TRP A 189 29.38 7.60 10.90
N ASP A 190 29.92 6.54 11.51
CA ASP A 190 29.73 6.31 12.96
C ASP A 190 30.28 7.48 13.77
N MET A 191 29.53 7.91 14.78
CA MET A 191 29.98 8.98 15.67
C MET A 191 31.32 8.67 16.39
N THR A 192 31.62 7.40 16.57
CA THR A 192 32.82 6.89 17.26
C THR A 192 33.94 6.46 16.33
N ARG A 193 33.75 6.50 15.01
CA ARG A 193 34.77 6.18 14.01
C ARG A 193 35.73 7.36 13.83
N PRO A 194 37.06 7.16 13.92
CA PRO A 194 38.03 8.22 13.71
C PRO A 194 37.94 8.88 12.32
N LEU A 195 38.20 10.18 12.26
CA LEU A 195 38.29 10.95 11.03
C LEU A 195 39.61 10.67 10.31
N GLU A 196 39.54 10.52 8.97
CA GLU A 196 40.67 10.06 8.15
C GLU A 196 41.45 11.20 7.49
N GLY A 197 41.00 12.46 7.63
CA GLY A 197 41.63 13.65 7.07
C GLY A 197 40.74 14.87 7.19
N ASP A 198 41.10 15.95 6.51
CA ASP A 198 40.27 17.15 6.38
C ASP A 198 38.90 16.78 5.81
N CYS A 199 37.83 17.29 6.42
CA CYS A 199 36.49 16.87 6.02
C CYS A 199 35.40 17.90 6.34
N ASP A 200 34.30 17.79 5.61
CA ASP A 200 33.00 18.40 5.93
C ASP A 200 32.21 17.45 6.83
N LEU A 201 31.77 17.98 7.98
CA LEU A 201 31.07 17.17 9.00
C LEU A 201 29.66 17.71 9.24
N LYS A 202 28.67 16.85 9.07
CA LYS A 202 27.28 17.11 9.43
C LYS A 202 26.79 16.08 10.45
N LEU A 203 26.04 16.53 11.47
CA LEU A 203 25.56 15.69 12.57
C LEU A 203 24.05 15.54 12.51
N PHE A 204 23.55 14.31 12.75
CA PHE A 204 22.13 14.00 12.67
C PHE A 204 21.58 13.47 13.99
N LYS A 205 20.33 13.87 14.29
CA LYS A 205 19.54 13.42 15.43
C LYS A 205 18.40 12.52 14.95
N PHE A 206 17.63 11.96 15.89
CA PHE A 206 16.50 11.06 15.60
C PHE A 206 15.44 11.66 14.64
N ASP A 207 15.23 12.96 14.69
CA ASP A 207 14.18 13.61 13.91
C ASP A 207 14.54 13.75 12.40
N SER A 208 15.81 13.57 12.03
CA SER A 208 16.22 13.43 10.62
C SER A 208 16.00 12.01 10.11
N ASN A 209 15.87 11.84 8.79
CA ASN A 209 15.71 10.51 8.18
C ASN A 209 16.96 9.65 8.43
N GLU A 210 18.16 10.21 8.20
CA GLU A 210 19.43 9.53 8.37
C GLU A 210 19.63 9.06 9.82
N GLY A 211 19.31 9.94 10.79
CA GLY A 211 19.41 9.62 12.21
C GLY A 211 18.40 8.57 12.63
N ARG A 212 17.16 8.65 12.15
CA ARG A 212 16.09 7.69 12.46
C ARG A 212 16.37 6.31 11.86
N ASP A 213 16.78 6.25 10.60
CA ASP A 213 17.08 5.00 9.91
C ASP A 213 18.26 4.29 10.56
N THR A 214 19.32 5.02 10.91
CA THR A 214 20.47 4.48 11.66
C THR A 214 20.07 4.01 13.06
N PHE A 215 19.18 4.72 13.73
CA PHE A 215 18.66 4.35 15.05
C PHE A 215 17.89 3.02 14.99
N TRP A 216 17.00 2.86 14.03
CA TRP A 216 16.26 1.60 13.86
C TRP A 216 17.14 0.47 13.33
N HIS A 217 18.10 0.75 12.45
CA HIS A 217 19.10 -0.21 12.02
C HIS A 217 19.90 -0.75 13.22
N SER A 218 20.34 0.13 14.12
CA SER A 218 21.04 -0.26 15.33
C SER A 218 20.13 -1.02 16.33
N SER A 219 18.86 -0.62 16.41
CA SER A 219 17.87 -1.33 17.24
C SER A 219 17.57 -2.75 16.72
N ALA A 220 17.71 -2.98 15.40
CA ALA A 220 17.61 -4.33 14.85
C ALA A 220 18.75 -5.24 15.34
N HIS A 221 19.97 -4.72 15.57
CA HIS A 221 21.03 -5.50 16.23
C HIS A 221 20.70 -5.84 17.68
N ILE A 222 20.11 -4.90 18.44
CA ILE A 222 19.63 -5.17 19.80
C ILE A 222 18.56 -6.28 19.79
N LEU A 223 17.68 -6.29 18.78
CA LEU A 223 16.74 -7.38 18.56
C LEU A 223 17.47 -8.69 18.26
N GLY A 224 18.42 -8.69 17.31
CA GLY A 224 19.22 -9.86 16.94
C GLY A 224 19.96 -10.46 18.14
N GLU A 225 20.65 -9.63 18.95
CA GLU A 225 21.27 -10.06 20.19
C GLU A 225 20.27 -10.72 21.14
N SER A 226 19.09 -10.09 21.27
CA SER A 226 18.04 -10.61 22.16
C SER A 226 17.51 -11.97 21.68
N LEU A 227 17.32 -12.15 20.38
CA LEU A 227 16.87 -13.40 19.78
C LEU A 227 17.93 -14.51 19.92
N GLU A 228 19.19 -14.20 19.60
CA GLU A 228 20.29 -15.17 19.71
C GLU A 228 20.49 -15.61 21.17
N ARG A 229 20.47 -14.68 22.13
CA ARG A 229 20.64 -14.97 23.56
C ARG A 229 19.50 -15.75 24.18
N VAL A 230 18.25 -15.45 23.77
CA VAL A 230 17.07 -16.11 24.34
C VAL A 230 16.88 -17.52 23.77
N TYR A 231 17.17 -17.72 22.48
CA TYR A 231 16.82 -18.97 21.79
C TYR A 231 18.01 -19.77 21.27
N GLY A 232 19.20 -19.18 21.18
CA GLY A 232 20.34 -19.84 20.50
C GLY A 232 20.09 -20.04 19.00
N CYS A 233 19.30 -19.14 18.38
CA CYS A 233 18.95 -19.22 16.97
C CYS A 233 20.09 -18.74 16.05
N LYS A 234 20.06 -19.16 14.78
CA LYS A 234 20.98 -18.64 13.76
C LYS A 234 20.40 -17.38 13.14
N LEU A 235 21.08 -16.25 13.31
CA LEU A 235 20.71 -14.98 12.70
C LEU A 235 20.98 -15.01 11.17
N CYS A 236 19.97 -14.71 10.35
CA CYS A 236 20.02 -14.87 8.90
C CYS A 236 20.19 -13.53 8.20
N ILE A 237 19.08 -12.82 7.93
CA ILE A 237 19.07 -11.52 7.27
C ILE A 237 18.65 -10.46 8.29
N GLY A 238 19.53 -9.56 8.50
CA GLY A 238 19.37 -8.37 9.32
C GLY A 238 20.72 -7.69 9.46
N PRO A 239 20.74 -6.55 10.06
CA PRO A 239 19.59 -5.75 10.48
C PRO A 239 18.89 -5.08 9.30
N CYS A 240 17.55 -5.05 9.33
CA CYS A 240 16.74 -4.40 8.30
C CYS A 240 15.78 -3.37 8.93
N THR A 241 15.69 -2.20 8.31
CA THR A 241 14.60 -1.26 8.59
C THR A 241 13.38 -1.64 7.77
N THR A 242 12.18 -1.33 8.28
CA THR A 242 10.96 -1.50 7.50
C THR A 242 10.81 -0.34 6.51
N ARG A 243 10.02 -0.52 5.46
CA ARG A 243 9.53 0.61 4.68
C ARG A 243 8.49 1.35 5.53
N GLY A 244 8.86 2.50 6.08
CA GLY A 244 8.07 3.26 7.05
C GLY A 244 8.74 3.26 8.43
N GLU A 245 8.03 2.87 9.49
CA GLU A 245 8.53 2.90 10.86
C GLU A 245 8.90 1.52 11.38
N GLY A 246 10.03 1.43 12.09
CA GLY A 246 10.50 0.23 12.77
C GLY A 246 11.53 -0.60 12.01
N PHE A 247 11.77 -1.79 12.51
CA PHE A 247 12.81 -2.69 12.04
C PHE A 247 12.39 -4.15 12.21
N TYR A 248 13.15 -5.07 11.64
CA TYR A 248 12.97 -6.49 11.83
C TYR A 248 14.29 -7.26 11.75
N TYR A 249 14.26 -8.49 12.25
CA TYR A 249 15.35 -9.45 12.11
C TYR A 249 14.80 -10.83 11.73
N ASP A 250 15.45 -11.49 10.77
CA ASP A 250 15.13 -12.85 10.33
C ASP A 250 16.10 -13.84 10.97
N ALA A 251 15.57 -14.86 11.60
CA ALA A 251 16.41 -15.91 12.19
C ALA A 251 15.80 -17.30 11.99
N HIS A 252 16.67 -18.31 11.98
CA HIS A 252 16.31 -19.71 11.85
C HIS A 252 16.29 -20.36 13.25
N TYR A 253 15.12 -20.91 13.63
CA TYR A 253 14.84 -21.42 14.99
C TYR A 253 14.62 -22.94 15.02
N LYS A 254 15.06 -23.67 13.98
CA LYS A 254 14.70 -25.09 13.84
C LYS A 254 13.17 -25.24 13.84
N ASP A 255 12.60 -25.95 14.82
CA ASP A 255 11.16 -26.25 14.92
C ASP A 255 10.33 -25.23 15.73
N LEU A 256 10.98 -24.22 16.33
CA LEU A 256 10.27 -23.23 17.15
C LEU A 256 9.56 -22.20 16.29
N THR A 257 8.25 -21.99 16.55
CA THR A 257 7.46 -20.91 15.97
C THR A 257 7.18 -19.84 17.01
N LEU A 258 7.61 -18.61 16.73
CA LEU A 258 7.40 -17.46 17.61
C LEU A 258 5.98 -16.89 17.51
N ASN A 259 5.44 -16.46 18.62
CA ASN A 259 4.17 -15.77 18.73
C ASN A 259 4.24 -14.69 19.84
N ASP A 260 3.14 -14.01 20.11
CA ASP A 260 3.07 -12.88 21.05
C ASP A 260 3.50 -13.23 22.49
N THR A 261 3.40 -14.51 22.91
CA THR A 261 3.82 -14.93 24.26
C THR A 261 5.33 -14.88 24.47
N HIS A 262 6.11 -14.90 23.37
CA HIS A 262 7.57 -14.83 23.41
C HIS A 262 8.11 -13.40 23.52
N PHE A 263 7.31 -12.38 23.16
CA PHE A 263 7.78 -10.98 23.08
C PHE A 263 8.23 -10.45 24.43
N GLY A 264 7.58 -10.85 25.53
CA GLY A 264 7.97 -10.42 26.87
C GLY A 264 9.40 -10.79 27.26
N LEU A 265 9.88 -11.97 26.82
CA LEU A 265 11.25 -12.42 27.05
C LEU A 265 12.25 -11.66 26.19
N ILE A 266 11.92 -11.43 24.90
CA ILE A 266 12.75 -10.68 23.97
C ILE A 266 12.88 -9.23 24.44
N ASP A 267 11.78 -8.58 24.80
CA ASP A 267 11.77 -7.19 25.29
C ASP A 267 12.58 -7.04 26.60
N LYS A 268 12.51 -8.03 27.47
CA LYS A 268 13.30 -8.05 28.70
C LYS A 268 14.81 -8.13 28.41
N GLN A 269 15.20 -8.96 27.45
CA GLN A 269 16.60 -9.09 27.04
C GLN A 269 17.09 -7.83 26.32
N ALA A 270 16.28 -7.22 25.45
CA ALA A 270 16.60 -5.95 24.79
C ALA A 270 16.80 -4.82 25.81
N LYS A 271 15.94 -4.73 26.84
CA LYS A 271 16.11 -3.76 27.94
C LYS A 271 17.41 -3.98 28.71
N LYS A 272 17.84 -5.24 28.85
CA LYS A 272 19.12 -5.57 29.50
C LYS A 272 20.29 -5.08 28.66
N ALA A 273 20.31 -5.37 27.35
CA ALA A 273 21.31 -4.89 26.41
C ALA A 273 21.43 -3.35 26.39
N VAL A 274 20.26 -2.66 26.45
CA VAL A 274 20.21 -1.18 26.54
C VAL A 274 20.82 -0.69 27.86
N ALA A 275 20.52 -1.34 29.00
CA ALA A 275 21.04 -0.97 30.32
C ALA A 275 22.56 -1.17 30.42
N GLU A 276 23.11 -2.14 29.71
CA GLU A 276 24.54 -2.45 29.67
C GLU A 276 25.33 -1.38 28.87
N LYS A 277 24.67 -0.47 28.15
CA LYS A 277 25.28 0.62 27.35
C LYS A 277 26.35 0.11 26.38
N GLN A 278 26.08 -1.00 25.73
CA GLN A 278 27.01 -1.68 24.84
C GLN A 278 27.40 -0.77 23.66
N PRO A 279 28.71 -0.53 23.40
CA PRO A 279 29.16 0.23 22.23
C PRO A 279 28.93 -0.56 20.94
N PHE A 280 28.73 0.16 19.84
CA PHE A 280 28.84 -0.42 18.51
C PHE A 280 30.28 -0.25 18.00
N GLU A 281 31.00 -1.35 17.88
CA GLU A 281 32.39 -1.41 17.48
C GLU A 281 32.52 -1.98 16.07
N ARG A 282 33.37 -1.39 15.24
CA ARG A 282 33.52 -1.72 13.81
C ARG A 282 34.93 -2.24 13.51
N ILE A 283 35.00 -3.34 12.73
CA ILE A 283 36.22 -3.81 12.09
C ILE A 283 36.01 -4.00 10.58
N GLU A 284 37.08 -3.94 9.82
CA GLU A 284 37.15 -4.36 8.43
C GLU A 284 37.85 -5.70 8.36
N VAL A 285 37.31 -6.62 7.57
CA VAL A 285 37.82 -7.99 7.50
C VAL A 285 37.99 -8.43 6.06
N SER A 286 38.95 -9.31 5.84
CA SER A 286 39.06 -10.09 4.60
C SER A 286 37.92 -11.12 4.50
N ARG A 287 37.69 -11.62 3.30
CA ARG A 287 36.70 -12.71 3.10
C ARG A 287 37.03 -13.95 3.94
N ALA A 288 38.33 -14.30 4.06
CA ALA A 288 38.75 -15.44 4.86
C ALA A 288 38.45 -15.24 6.35
N GLU A 289 38.75 -14.08 6.90
CA GLU A 289 38.43 -13.74 8.30
C GLU A 289 36.91 -13.70 8.55
N ALA A 290 36.14 -13.17 7.57
CA ALA A 290 34.67 -13.16 7.67
C ALA A 290 34.11 -14.59 7.69
N LEU A 291 34.60 -15.48 6.84
CA LEU A 291 34.22 -16.90 6.81
C LEU A 291 34.62 -17.64 8.09
N GLU A 292 35.75 -17.28 8.72
CA GLU A 292 36.16 -17.85 9.99
C GLU A 292 35.24 -17.40 11.16
N ILE A 293 34.89 -16.11 11.20
CA ILE A 293 33.97 -15.54 12.21
C ILE A 293 32.60 -16.21 12.14
N PHE A 294 32.07 -16.43 10.93
CA PHE A 294 30.70 -16.92 10.71
C PHE A 294 30.62 -18.39 10.26
N ALA A 295 31.67 -19.19 10.44
CA ALA A 295 31.75 -20.57 9.97
C ALA A 295 30.58 -21.47 10.42
N GLU A 296 29.99 -21.22 11.59
CA GLU A 296 28.87 -21.99 12.15
C GLU A 296 27.49 -21.54 11.66
N ASN A 297 27.44 -20.51 10.82
CA ASN A 297 26.19 -19.94 10.30
C ASN A 297 26.17 -20.00 8.76
N GLU A 298 25.57 -21.04 8.21
CA GLU A 298 25.47 -21.30 6.79
C GLU A 298 24.86 -20.13 6.01
N PHE A 299 23.91 -19.41 6.60
CA PHE A 299 23.25 -18.27 5.97
C PHE A 299 24.21 -17.08 5.79
N LYS A 300 25.05 -16.80 6.79
CA LYS A 300 26.08 -15.75 6.68
C LYS A 300 27.20 -16.16 5.74
N VAL A 301 27.60 -17.44 5.75
CA VAL A 301 28.58 -17.98 4.81
C VAL A 301 28.11 -17.84 3.36
N GLU A 302 26.85 -18.16 3.08
CA GLU A 302 26.25 -17.99 1.74
C GLU A 302 26.29 -16.50 1.31
N ILE A 303 25.92 -15.57 2.19
CA ILE A 303 25.99 -14.12 1.91
C ILE A 303 27.43 -13.69 1.61
N ILE A 304 28.41 -14.10 2.43
CA ILE A 304 29.81 -13.70 2.27
C ILE A 304 30.37 -14.20 0.94
N ASN A 305 30.04 -15.43 0.55
CA ASN A 305 30.51 -16.02 -0.71
C ASN A 305 29.95 -15.32 -1.96
N GLU A 306 28.78 -14.68 -1.85
CA GLU A 306 28.16 -13.94 -2.96
C GLU A 306 28.63 -12.49 -3.06
N LEU A 307 29.33 -11.96 -2.06
CA LEU A 307 29.85 -10.59 -2.15
C LEU A 307 30.91 -10.51 -3.28
N PRO A 308 30.99 -9.41 -4.04
CA PRO A 308 32.08 -9.18 -5.00
C PRO A 308 33.44 -9.24 -4.32
N GLU A 309 34.47 -9.67 -5.06
CA GLU A 309 35.82 -9.84 -4.49
C GLU A 309 36.47 -8.51 -4.06
N ASP A 310 36.13 -7.43 -4.74
CA ASP A 310 36.61 -6.06 -4.50
C ASP A 310 35.92 -5.34 -3.34
N LYS A 311 34.87 -5.94 -2.74
CA LYS A 311 34.14 -5.31 -1.65
C LYS A 311 34.79 -5.49 -0.30
N THR A 312 35.03 -4.38 0.39
CA THR A 312 35.39 -4.37 1.81
C THR A 312 34.24 -4.96 2.64
N ILE A 313 34.55 -5.98 3.43
CA ILE A 313 33.59 -6.61 4.35
C ILE A 313 33.76 -5.98 5.73
N THR A 314 32.65 -5.54 6.31
CA THR A 314 32.61 -4.96 7.64
C THR A 314 31.82 -5.83 8.59
N VAL A 315 32.30 -5.91 9.82
CA VAL A 315 31.69 -6.62 10.92
C VAL A 315 31.53 -5.68 12.10
N TYR A 316 30.39 -5.73 12.72
CA TYR A 316 30.12 -4.93 13.91
C TYR A 316 29.89 -5.83 15.14
N ARG A 317 30.39 -5.35 16.27
CA ARG A 317 30.11 -5.94 17.59
C ARG A 317 29.21 -5.01 18.38
N CYS A 318 28.23 -5.60 19.07
CA CYS A 318 27.38 -4.94 20.05
C CYS A 318 27.26 -5.85 21.26
N GLY A 319 28.03 -5.60 22.33
CA GLY A 319 28.14 -6.50 23.45
C GLY A 319 28.57 -7.93 23.05
N PRO A 320 27.77 -8.97 23.29
CA PRO A 320 28.08 -10.33 22.89
C PRO A 320 27.77 -10.64 21.41
N LEU A 321 26.97 -9.81 20.74
CA LEU A 321 26.64 -10.00 19.33
C LEU A 321 27.79 -9.53 18.43
N VAL A 322 28.25 -10.43 17.56
CA VAL A 322 29.14 -10.11 16.43
C VAL A 322 28.38 -10.42 15.16
N ASP A 323 28.17 -9.41 14.31
CA ASP A 323 27.31 -9.53 13.14
C ASP A 323 27.93 -8.93 11.87
N LEU A 324 27.60 -9.55 10.73
CA LEU A 324 27.94 -9.05 9.39
C LEU A 324 27.06 -7.86 9.06
N CYS A 325 27.66 -6.67 9.04
CA CYS A 325 26.92 -5.44 8.81
C CYS A 325 27.80 -4.35 8.18
N ARG A 326 27.18 -3.51 7.36
CA ARG A 326 27.89 -2.35 6.75
C ARG A 326 27.96 -1.15 7.65
N GLY A 327 27.02 -1.06 8.60
CA GLY A 327 26.80 0.14 9.38
C GLY A 327 26.20 1.29 8.54
N PRO A 328 26.31 2.53 8.99
CA PRO A 328 26.83 2.89 10.32
C PRO A 328 25.81 2.69 11.44
N HIS A 329 26.24 2.87 12.69
CA HIS A 329 25.44 2.66 13.89
C HIS A 329 25.46 3.83 14.86
N ILE A 330 24.48 3.83 15.80
CA ILE A 330 24.47 4.77 16.92
C ILE A 330 25.65 4.48 17.87
N PRO A 331 26.11 5.45 18.72
CA PRO A 331 27.29 5.25 19.54
C PRO A 331 27.23 4.05 20.50
N ASN A 332 26.08 3.81 21.11
CA ASN A 332 25.84 2.66 21.99
C ASN A 332 24.35 2.40 22.21
N THR A 333 24.02 1.27 22.81
CA THR A 333 22.63 0.84 23.02
C THR A 333 21.82 1.75 23.95
N SER A 334 22.43 2.55 24.80
CA SER A 334 21.71 3.41 25.76
C SER A 334 20.95 4.57 25.14
N PHE A 335 21.18 4.86 23.84
CA PHE A 335 20.36 5.80 23.10
C PHE A 335 18.94 5.28 22.84
N VAL A 336 18.75 3.95 22.83
CA VAL A 336 17.46 3.29 22.65
C VAL A 336 16.75 3.16 23.99
N LYS A 337 16.08 4.22 24.45
CA LYS A 337 15.41 4.22 25.77
C LYS A 337 14.08 3.47 25.84
N ALA A 338 13.48 3.22 24.68
CA ALA A 338 12.19 2.57 24.60
C ALA A 338 12.17 1.58 23.43
N PHE A 339 11.81 0.33 23.70
CA PHE A 339 11.85 -0.78 22.76
C PHE A 339 10.63 -1.68 22.97
N ALA A 340 10.02 -2.18 21.89
CA ALA A 340 8.95 -3.17 21.94
C ALA A 340 8.95 -4.06 20.70
N CYS A 341 8.72 -5.37 20.87
CA CYS A 341 8.35 -6.27 19.78
C CYS A 341 6.90 -6.02 19.38
N LEU A 342 6.61 -6.09 18.08
CA LEU A 342 5.28 -5.78 17.50
C LEU A 342 4.54 -7.03 17.01
N LYS A 343 5.23 -7.87 16.26
CA LYS A 343 4.68 -9.11 15.67
C LYS A 343 5.78 -10.05 15.23
N ALA A 344 5.44 -11.32 15.07
CA ALA A 344 6.25 -12.31 14.39
C ALA A 344 5.52 -12.82 13.13
N SER A 345 6.27 -13.23 12.10
CA SER A 345 5.74 -13.87 10.91
C SER A 345 6.73 -14.86 10.34
N ALA A 346 6.22 -15.92 9.69
CA ALA A 346 7.05 -16.80 8.90
C ALA A 346 7.61 -16.07 7.66
N SER A 347 8.81 -16.45 7.27
CA SER A 347 9.48 -16.02 6.06
C SER A 347 10.25 -17.21 5.49
N TYR A 348 10.80 -17.11 4.29
CA TYR A 348 11.65 -18.13 3.71
C TYR A 348 13.00 -17.52 3.35
N TRP A 349 14.07 -18.33 3.46
CA TRP A 349 15.40 -17.90 3.05
C TRP A 349 15.36 -17.38 1.61
N ARG A 350 15.78 -16.11 1.41
CA ARG A 350 15.77 -15.40 0.13
C ARG A 350 14.40 -15.35 -0.57
N GLY A 351 13.32 -15.47 0.20
CA GLY A 351 11.95 -15.44 -0.33
C GLY A 351 11.53 -16.66 -1.15
N LYS A 352 12.34 -17.72 -1.16
CA LYS A 352 12.08 -18.95 -1.91
C LYS A 352 11.37 -19.97 -1.02
N ALA A 353 10.17 -20.40 -1.41
CA ALA A 353 9.34 -21.31 -0.61
C ALA A 353 9.90 -22.74 -0.48
N ASP A 354 10.86 -23.11 -1.31
CA ASP A 354 11.60 -24.37 -1.31
C ASP A 354 12.86 -24.35 -0.42
N ARG A 355 13.16 -23.20 0.19
CA ARG A 355 14.30 -23.01 1.11
C ARG A 355 13.84 -23.00 2.58
N GLU A 356 14.81 -22.84 3.46
CA GLU A 356 14.62 -22.89 4.91
C GLU A 356 13.56 -21.89 5.40
N SER A 357 12.68 -22.36 6.31
CA SER A 357 11.68 -21.53 6.96
C SER A 357 12.34 -20.69 8.05
N LEU A 358 12.14 -19.38 8.00
CA LEU A 358 12.64 -18.41 8.95
C LEU A 358 11.49 -17.79 9.74
N GLN A 359 11.79 -17.29 10.93
CA GLN A 359 10.89 -16.42 11.68
C GLN A 359 11.40 -14.99 11.63
N ARG A 360 10.53 -14.08 11.22
CA ARG A 360 10.77 -12.65 11.18
C ARG A 360 10.11 -11.98 12.38
N VAL A 361 10.89 -11.37 13.23
CA VAL A 361 10.38 -10.57 14.36
C VAL A 361 10.50 -9.10 14.03
N TYR A 362 9.39 -8.37 14.19
CA TYR A 362 9.32 -6.92 13.98
C TYR A 362 9.39 -6.21 15.32
N GLY A 363 10.14 -5.11 15.35
CA GLY A 363 10.27 -4.25 16.50
C GLY A 363 10.12 -2.77 16.16
N ILE A 364 9.91 -1.99 17.21
CA ILE A 364 9.91 -0.53 17.19
C ILE A 364 10.70 0.00 18.38
N SER A 365 11.38 1.12 18.17
CA SER A 365 12.14 1.76 19.26
C SER A 365 12.14 3.27 19.12
N PHE A 366 12.32 3.96 20.26
CA PHE A 366 12.36 5.42 20.31
C PHE A 366 13.39 5.90 21.33
N PRO A 367 13.91 7.14 21.19
CA PRO A 367 14.83 7.75 22.15
C PRO A 367 14.15 8.14 23.49
N ASP A 368 12.83 7.98 23.61
CA ASP A 368 12.06 8.24 24.80
C ASP A 368 10.80 7.35 24.91
N SER A 369 10.35 7.14 26.16
CA SER A 369 9.20 6.27 26.45
C SER A 369 7.85 6.90 26.07
N LYS A 370 7.77 8.22 25.91
CA LYS A 370 6.52 8.91 25.57
C LYS A 370 6.16 8.59 24.13
N ARG A 371 7.10 8.73 23.18
CA ARG A 371 6.92 8.38 21.76
C ARG A 371 6.51 6.91 21.60
N LEU A 372 7.12 5.98 22.34
CA LEU A 372 6.72 4.58 22.26
C LEU A 372 5.29 4.35 22.74
N LYS A 373 4.86 4.98 23.84
CA LYS A 373 3.48 4.86 24.34
C LYS A 373 2.47 5.43 23.35
N GLU A 374 2.75 6.58 22.76
CA GLU A 374 1.91 7.20 21.74
C GLU A 374 1.79 6.29 20.51
N TYR A 375 2.90 5.72 20.05
CA TYR A 375 2.93 4.78 18.94
C TYR A 375 2.13 3.50 19.21
N LEU A 376 2.31 2.87 20.35
CA LEU A 376 1.57 1.66 20.72
C LEU A 376 0.07 1.94 20.89
N HIS A 377 -0.29 3.10 21.45
CA HIS A 377 -1.68 3.54 21.52
C HIS A 377 -2.30 3.73 20.13
N MET A 378 -1.55 4.37 19.20
CA MET A 378 -1.97 4.52 17.81
C MET A 378 -2.22 3.16 17.14
N ILE A 379 -1.32 2.18 17.35
CA ILE A 379 -1.50 0.82 16.79
C ILE A 379 -2.75 0.13 17.38
N GLU A 380 -2.99 0.28 18.70
CA GLU A 380 -4.20 -0.27 19.33
C GLU A 380 -5.48 0.35 18.75
N GLU A 381 -5.50 1.66 18.60
CA GLU A 381 -6.62 2.36 17.96
C GLU A 381 -6.79 1.92 16.49
N ALA A 382 -5.68 1.72 15.76
CA ALA A 382 -5.73 1.21 14.39
C ALA A 382 -6.34 -0.21 14.32
N LYS A 383 -6.00 -1.09 15.27
CA LYS A 383 -6.61 -2.43 15.35
C LYS A 383 -8.13 -2.37 15.59
N LYS A 384 -8.61 -1.43 16.42
CA LYS A 384 -10.04 -1.24 16.68
C LYS A 384 -10.79 -0.71 15.46
N ARG A 385 -10.11 0.04 14.58
CA ARG A 385 -10.65 0.62 13.35
C ARG A 385 -10.47 -0.25 12.12
N ASP A 386 -9.96 -1.47 12.28
CA ASP A 386 -9.77 -2.40 11.15
C ASP A 386 -11.06 -2.54 10.33
N HIS A 387 -10.99 -2.22 9.04
CA HIS A 387 -12.14 -2.24 8.14
C HIS A 387 -12.85 -3.60 8.09
N ARG A 388 -12.15 -4.71 8.37
CA ARG A 388 -12.74 -6.06 8.40
C ARG A 388 -13.67 -6.22 9.60
N LEU A 389 -13.26 -5.70 10.78
CA LEU A 389 -14.07 -5.74 11.99
C LEU A 389 -15.25 -4.76 11.88
N LEU A 390 -15.00 -3.54 11.44
CA LEU A 390 -16.04 -2.53 11.24
C LEU A 390 -17.02 -2.96 10.15
N GLY A 391 -16.52 -3.50 9.03
CA GLY A 391 -17.34 -3.99 7.93
C GLY A 391 -18.27 -5.13 8.35
N GLN A 392 -17.78 -6.07 9.16
CA GLN A 392 -18.58 -7.13 9.72
C GLN A 392 -19.64 -6.59 10.70
N SER A 393 -19.26 -5.69 11.61
CA SER A 393 -20.17 -5.14 12.63
C SER A 393 -21.30 -4.30 12.03
N GLN A 394 -21.06 -3.65 10.89
CA GLN A 394 -22.04 -2.82 10.16
C GLN A 394 -22.72 -3.57 9.01
N GLU A 395 -22.42 -4.85 8.81
CA GLU A 395 -22.98 -5.68 7.73
C GLU A 395 -22.72 -5.05 6.34
N LEU A 396 -21.46 -4.65 6.07
CA LEU A 396 -21.10 -3.98 4.82
C LEU A 396 -20.62 -4.99 3.76
N PHE A 397 -19.79 -5.95 4.16
CA PHE A 397 -19.19 -6.91 3.24
C PHE A 397 -18.65 -8.16 3.95
N PHE A 398 -18.33 -9.20 3.18
CA PHE A 398 -17.63 -10.39 3.66
C PHE A 398 -16.74 -10.99 2.58
N PHE A 399 -15.80 -11.86 2.99
CA PHE A 399 -14.97 -12.67 2.12
C PHE A 399 -15.34 -14.14 2.28
N HIS A 400 -15.21 -14.92 1.19
CA HIS A 400 -15.54 -16.35 1.21
C HIS A 400 -14.42 -17.18 0.60
N PRO A 401 -14.07 -18.37 1.15
CA PRO A 401 -13.01 -19.24 0.63
C PRO A 401 -13.18 -19.67 -0.83
N LEU A 402 -14.42 -19.76 -1.32
CA LEU A 402 -14.72 -20.11 -2.72
C LEU A 402 -14.41 -18.96 -3.70
N SER A 403 -14.15 -17.75 -3.22
CA SER A 403 -13.77 -16.59 -4.04
C SER A 403 -12.64 -15.81 -3.35
N PRO A 404 -11.44 -16.42 -3.24
CA PRO A 404 -10.34 -15.82 -2.49
C PRO A 404 -9.85 -14.54 -3.16
N GLY A 405 -9.76 -13.46 -2.38
CA GLY A 405 -9.35 -12.14 -2.89
C GLY A 405 -10.45 -11.36 -3.61
N SER A 406 -11.71 -11.82 -3.56
CA SER A 406 -12.88 -11.10 -4.08
C SER A 406 -13.89 -10.85 -2.97
N CYS A 407 -14.32 -9.60 -2.84
CA CYS A 407 -15.24 -9.18 -1.80
C CYS A 407 -16.71 -9.32 -2.23
N PHE A 408 -17.58 -9.73 -1.32
CA PHE A 408 -19.03 -9.69 -1.46
C PHE A 408 -19.55 -8.49 -0.67
N PHE A 409 -20.08 -7.48 -1.36
CA PHE A 409 -20.74 -6.35 -0.71
C PHE A 409 -22.19 -6.68 -0.38
N LEU A 410 -22.58 -6.49 0.87
CA LEU A 410 -23.93 -6.61 1.36
C LEU A 410 -24.73 -5.33 1.03
N PRO A 411 -26.06 -5.27 1.21
CA PRO A 411 -26.85 -4.10 0.84
C PRO A 411 -26.31 -2.77 1.37
N ASN A 412 -25.94 -2.70 2.65
CA ASN A 412 -25.38 -1.49 3.25
C ASN A 412 -24.03 -1.08 2.61
N GLY A 413 -23.17 -2.06 2.34
CA GLY A 413 -21.90 -1.82 1.66
C GLY A 413 -22.07 -1.42 0.21
N ALA A 414 -23.03 -2.02 -0.49
CA ALA A 414 -23.33 -1.67 -1.89
C ALA A 414 -23.83 -0.23 -2.04
N ILE A 415 -24.61 0.28 -1.06
CA ILE A 415 -25.05 1.69 -1.05
C ILE A 415 -23.83 2.61 -1.01
N ILE A 416 -22.89 2.40 -0.08
CA ILE A 416 -21.68 3.22 0.03
C ILE A 416 -20.85 3.14 -1.24
N TYR A 417 -20.64 1.92 -1.74
CA TYR A 417 -19.87 1.64 -2.95
C TYR A 417 -20.40 2.40 -4.17
N ASN A 418 -21.72 2.31 -4.38
CA ASN A 418 -22.39 2.99 -5.49
C ASN A 418 -22.36 4.52 -5.31
N LYS A 419 -22.59 5.04 -4.10
CA LYS A 419 -22.50 6.48 -3.84
C LYS A 419 -21.10 7.05 -4.12
N LEU A 420 -20.02 6.33 -3.81
CA LEU A 420 -18.65 6.72 -4.18
C LEU A 420 -18.49 6.79 -5.70
N MET A 421 -19.00 5.79 -6.42
CA MET A 421 -18.92 5.77 -7.88
C MET A 421 -19.79 6.85 -8.51
N ASP A 422 -21.00 7.08 -8.02
CA ASP A 422 -21.91 8.09 -8.54
C ASP A 422 -21.40 9.51 -8.29
N PHE A 423 -20.74 9.73 -7.14
CA PHE A 423 -20.02 10.97 -6.86
C PHE A 423 -18.95 11.24 -7.93
N LEU A 424 -18.09 10.26 -8.22
CA LEU A 424 -17.07 10.45 -9.25
C LEU A 424 -17.65 10.56 -10.67
N ARG A 425 -18.72 9.84 -11.00
CA ARG A 425 -19.41 9.99 -12.29
C ARG A 425 -19.94 11.40 -12.49
N LYS A 426 -20.51 12.00 -11.43
CA LYS A 426 -20.96 13.40 -11.45
C LYS A 426 -19.79 14.34 -11.74
N GLU A 427 -18.70 14.20 -10.96
CA GLU A 427 -17.50 15.03 -11.09
C GLU A 427 -16.81 14.87 -12.44
N TYR A 428 -16.78 13.66 -12.99
CA TYR A 428 -16.25 13.38 -14.31
C TYR A 428 -17.03 14.08 -15.42
N ARG A 429 -18.37 14.04 -15.34
CA ARG A 429 -19.23 14.71 -16.31
C ARG A 429 -18.99 16.22 -16.30
N GLU A 430 -18.89 16.81 -15.13
CA GLU A 430 -18.64 18.24 -14.94
C GLU A 430 -17.28 18.67 -15.50
N ARG A 431 -16.28 17.76 -15.48
CA ARG A 431 -14.92 17.99 -16.00
C ARG A 431 -14.72 17.48 -17.43
N GLY A 432 -15.77 17.14 -18.13
CA GLY A 432 -15.73 16.76 -19.56
C GLY A 432 -15.20 15.36 -19.84
N TYR A 433 -15.15 14.46 -18.85
CA TYR A 433 -14.86 13.05 -19.09
C TYR A 433 -16.07 12.33 -19.68
N ARG A 434 -15.80 11.38 -20.55
CA ARG A 434 -16.81 10.52 -21.16
C ARG A 434 -16.65 9.09 -20.63
N GLU A 435 -17.70 8.58 -19.98
CA GLU A 435 -17.71 7.20 -19.50
C GLU A 435 -17.77 6.24 -20.68
N VAL A 436 -16.89 5.23 -20.66
CA VAL A 436 -16.81 4.14 -21.63
C VAL A 436 -16.84 2.80 -20.91
N LEU A 437 -17.17 1.73 -21.62
CA LEU A 437 -17.16 0.37 -21.11
C LEU A 437 -16.30 -0.50 -22.03
N SER A 438 -15.23 -1.08 -21.49
CA SER A 438 -14.37 -1.99 -22.22
C SER A 438 -14.61 -3.46 -21.80
N PRO A 439 -14.40 -4.44 -22.70
CA PRO A 439 -14.52 -5.86 -22.37
C PRO A 439 -13.61 -6.27 -21.21
N ASN A 440 -14.02 -7.35 -20.48
CA ASN A 440 -13.20 -7.90 -19.41
C ASN A 440 -12.16 -8.94 -19.89
N ILE A 441 -12.40 -9.54 -21.06
CA ILE A 441 -11.61 -10.64 -21.61
C ILE A 441 -11.05 -10.20 -22.95
N TYR A 442 -9.75 -10.42 -23.14
CA TYR A 442 -9.05 -10.14 -24.39
C TYR A 442 -8.13 -11.29 -24.77
N ASN A 443 -7.92 -11.47 -26.08
CA ASN A 443 -6.86 -12.32 -26.59
C ASN A 443 -5.48 -11.79 -26.17
N MET A 444 -4.54 -12.71 -25.88
CA MET A 444 -3.20 -12.36 -25.39
C MET A 444 -2.42 -11.46 -26.34
N GLN A 445 -2.73 -11.42 -27.64
CA GLN A 445 -2.12 -10.50 -28.61
C GLN A 445 -2.26 -9.01 -28.22
N LEU A 446 -3.36 -8.63 -27.53
CA LEU A 446 -3.51 -7.27 -27.01
C LEU A 446 -2.45 -6.95 -25.97
N TRP A 447 -2.18 -7.88 -25.10
CA TRP A 447 -1.23 -7.75 -24.00
C TRP A 447 0.23 -7.84 -24.48
N GLU A 448 0.49 -8.57 -25.56
CA GLU A 448 1.77 -8.56 -26.28
C GLU A 448 2.02 -7.21 -26.94
N THR A 449 1.02 -6.71 -27.65
CA THR A 449 1.08 -5.38 -28.31
C THR A 449 1.37 -4.28 -27.30
N SER A 450 0.71 -4.28 -26.16
CA SER A 450 0.88 -3.27 -25.10
C SER A 450 2.15 -3.46 -24.27
N GLY A 451 2.84 -4.62 -24.37
CA GLY A 451 4.03 -4.94 -23.57
C GLY A 451 3.73 -5.52 -22.17
N HIS A 452 2.46 -5.73 -21.83
CA HIS A 452 2.09 -6.30 -20.55
C HIS A 452 2.56 -7.75 -20.37
N VAL A 453 2.57 -8.56 -21.44
CA VAL A 453 3.06 -9.94 -21.38
C VAL A 453 4.50 -10.00 -20.88
N ALA A 454 5.38 -9.15 -21.38
CA ALA A 454 6.79 -9.14 -21.02
C ALA A 454 7.05 -8.68 -19.58
N ASN A 455 6.17 -7.84 -19.01
CA ASN A 455 6.43 -7.16 -17.74
C ASN A 455 5.41 -7.48 -16.65
N TYR A 456 4.29 -8.15 -16.97
CA TYR A 456 3.15 -8.28 -16.07
C TYR A 456 2.41 -9.63 -16.15
N LYS A 457 2.88 -10.62 -16.96
CA LYS A 457 2.16 -11.90 -17.21
C LYS A 457 1.85 -12.65 -15.92
N ASP A 458 2.78 -12.71 -14.98
CA ASP A 458 2.61 -13.45 -13.71
C ASP A 458 1.45 -12.93 -12.85
N ASN A 459 1.04 -11.69 -13.07
CA ASN A 459 -0.06 -11.04 -12.36
C ASN A 459 -1.37 -11.03 -13.14
N MET A 460 -1.45 -11.77 -14.25
CA MET A 460 -2.65 -11.90 -15.06
C MET A 460 -3.29 -13.26 -14.84
N PHE A 461 -4.63 -13.28 -14.87
CA PHE A 461 -5.37 -14.53 -15.03
C PHE A 461 -5.40 -14.86 -16.52
N VAL A 462 -4.69 -15.90 -16.92
CA VAL A 462 -4.60 -16.40 -18.31
C VAL A 462 -5.26 -17.77 -18.40
N PHE A 463 -5.99 -17.99 -19.47
CA PHE A 463 -6.70 -19.25 -19.74
C PHE A 463 -6.85 -19.46 -21.26
N GLU A 464 -7.03 -20.72 -21.65
CA GLU A 464 -7.16 -21.11 -23.05
C GLU A 464 -8.63 -21.29 -23.44
N ILE A 465 -9.04 -20.74 -24.57
CA ILE A 465 -10.33 -20.97 -25.24
C ILE A 465 -10.06 -21.28 -26.69
N GLU A 466 -10.56 -22.40 -27.21
CA GLU A 466 -10.43 -22.79 -28.63
C GLU A 466 -8.97 -22.77 -29.13
N LYS A 467 -8.04 -23.20 -28.31
CA LYS A 467 -6.58 -23.22 -28.55
C LYS A 467 -5.95 -21.82 -28.72
N GLN A 468 -6.59 -20.81 -28.17
CA GLN A 468 -6.05 -19.46 -28.10
C GLN A 468 -5.97 -19.01 -26.64
N GLU A 469 -4.87 -18.34 -26.29
CA GLU A 469 -4.73 -17.75 -24.94
C GLU A 469 -5.52 -16.44 -24.82
N PHE A 470 -6.27 -16.34 -23.74
CA PHE A 470 -7.01 -15.15 -23.32
C PHE A 470 -6.61 -14.75 -21.93
N GLY A 471 -6.73 -13.45 -21.62
CA GLY A 471 -6.52 -12.93 -20.29
C GLY A 471 -7.67 -12.07 -19.80
N LEU A 472 -7.96 -12.15 -18.49
CA LEU A 472 -8.79 -11.14 -17.83
C LEU A 472 -8.00 -9.83 -17.72
N LYS A 473 -8.63 -8.71 -18.02
CA LYS A 473 -7.95 -7.40 -18.01
C LYS A 473 -7.44 -7.04 -16.60
N PRO A 474 -6.13 -6.79 -16.43
CA PRO A 474 -5.57 -6.23 -15.22
C PRO A 474 -5.59 -4.70 -15.19
N MET A 475 -5.79 -4.07 -16.37
CA MET A 475 -5.80 -2.64 -16.63
C MET A 475 -6.72 -2.33 -17.81
N ASN A 476 -7.24 -1.09 -17.90
CA ASN A 476 -8.13 -0.66 -19.00
C ASN A 476 -7.36 -0.02 -20.19
N CYS A 477 -6.12 0.43 -19.98
CA CYS A 477 -5.37 1.22 -20.94
C CYS A 477 -5.27 0.63 -22.36
N PRO A 478 -4.99 -0.68 -22.59
CA PRO A 478 -4.95 -1.22 -23.94
C PRO A 478 -6.33 -1.22 -24.61
N GLY A 479 -7.41 -1.42 -23.85
CA GLY A 479 -8.78 -1.30 -24.37
C GLY A 479 -9.11 0.12 -24.84
N HIS A 480 -8.68 1.13 -24.08
CA HIS A 480 -8.88 2.53 -24.45
C HIS A 480 -8.03 2.94 -25.67
N CYS A 481 -6.82 2.35 -25.83
CA CYS A 481 -6.04 2.52 -27.05
C CYS A 481 -6.78 1.99 -28.28
N LEU A 482 -7.45 0.82 -28.19
CA LEU A 482 -8.29 0.30 -29.27
C LEU A 482 -9.48 1.22 -29.56
N MET A 483 -10.12 1.78 -28.53
CA MET A 483 -11.24 2.72 -28.69
C MET A 483 -10.79 4.04 -29.34
N PHE A 484 -9.60 4.55 -28.96
CA PHE A 484 -9.03 5.72 -29.60
C PHE A 484 -8.77 5.46 -31.10
N GLY A 485 -8.11 4.35 -31.41
CA GLY A 485 -7.74 3.97 -32.78
C GLY A 485 -8.90 3.48 -33.66
N HIS A 486 -10.12 3.32 -33.11
CA HIS A 486 -11.28 2.81 -33.83
C HIS A 486 -11.69 3.74 -35.01
N LYS A 487 -11.44 5.04 -34.92
CA LYS A 487 -11.68 6.02 -35.96
C LYS A 487 -10.52 7.01 -36.09
N VAL A 488 -10.38 7.65 -37.24
CA VAL A 488 -9.48 8.78 -37.39
C VAL A 488 -9.95 9.92 -36.48
N ARG A 489 -9.02 10.50 -35.71
CA ARG A 489 -9.28 11.62 -34.81
C ARG A 489 -8.72 12.90 -35.37
N SER A 490 -9.35 14.03 -35.07
CA SER A 490 -8.82 15.36 -35.32
C SER A 490 -8.20 15.95 -34.07
N TYR A 491 -7.20 16.82 -34.21
CA TYR A 491 -6.64 17.61 -33.11
C TYR A 491 -7.71 18.37 -32.32
N ARG A 492 -8.82 18.77 -32.96
CA ARG A 492 -9.96 19.43 -32.31
C ARG A 492 -10.74 18.53 -31.32
N GLU A 493 -10.56 17.20 -31.40
CA GLU A 493 -11.16 16.27 -30.48
C GLU A 493 -10.31 16.08 -29.22
N LEU A 494 -9.08 16.62 -29.18
CA LEU A 494 -8.15 16.53 -28.05
C LEU A 494 -8.25 17.79 -27.17
N PRO A 495 -8.16 17.64 -25.85
CA PRO A 495 -7.93 16.40 -25.11
C PRO A 495 -9.18 15.51 -25.07
N LEU A 496 -9.01 14.21 -25.36
CA LEU A 496 -10.07 13.20 -25.25
C LEU A 496 -9.95 12.45 -23.93
N ARG A 497 -10.88 12.67 -23.03
CA ARG A 497 -10.89 12.10 -21.68
C ARG A 497 -11.88 10.93 -21.62
N MET A 498 -11.37 9.68 -21.54
CA MET A 498 -12.18 8.45 -21.38
C MET A 498 -12.09 7.95 -19.96
N ALA A 499 -13.22 7.63 -19.32
CA ALA A 499 -13.29 7.06 -17.98
C ALA A 499 -13.98 5.70 -18.03
N ASP A 500 -13.42 4.69 -17.40
CA ASP A 500 -13.97 3.32 -17.31
C ASP A 500 -13.99 2.84 -15.86
N PHE A 501 -15.17 2.65 -15.29
CA PHE A 501 -15.37 2.04 -13.99
C PHE A 501 -15.40 0.50 -14.09
N GLY A 502 -14.76 -0.05 -15.10
CA GLY A 502 -14.71 -1.48 -15.37
C GLY A 502 -14.02 -2.29 -14.29
N VAL A 503 -14.44 -3.55 -14.19
CA VAL A 503 -13.84 -4.50 -13.25
C VAL A 503 -12.47 -4.93 -13.75
N LEU A 504 -11.47 -4.91 -12.88
CA LEU A 504 -10.11 -5.35 -13.11
C LEU A 504 -9.78 -6.60 -12.30
N HIS A 505 -8.87 -7.42 -12.83
CA HIS A 505 -8.48 -8.68 -12.24
C HIS A 505 -6.96 -8.79 -12.17
N ARG A 506 -6.41 -9.04 -10.97
CA ARG A 506 -4.97 -9.26 -10.77
C ARG A 506 -4.73 -10.56 -10.01
N ASN A 507 -3.83 -11.39 -10.53
CA ASN A 507 -3.47 -12.66 -9.90
C ASN A 507 -2.52 -12.43 -8.71
N GLU A 508 -3.02 -11.75 -7.68
CA GLU A 508 -2.25 -11.51 -6.46
C GLU A 508 -2.00 -12.81 -5.70
N LEU A 509 -0.81 -12.96 -5.14
CA LEU A 509 -0.46 -14.10 -4.29
C LEU A 509 -1.37 -14.14 -3.05
N SER A 510 -1.77 -15.34 -2.61
CA SER A 510 -2.67 -15.49 -1.46
C SER A 510 -2.13 -14.81 -0.18
N GLY A 511 -0.82 -14.88 0.06
CA GLY A 511 -0.18 -14.24 1.21
C GLY A 511 -0.12 -12.72 1.16
N ALA A 512 -0.34 -12.11 -0.01
CA ALA A 512 -0.37 -10.66 -0.19
C ALA A 512 -1.76 -10.05 0.02
N LEU A 513 -2.82 -10.87 0.06
CA LEU A 513 -4.19 -10.39 0.20
C LEU A 513 -4.43 -9.77 1.59
N THR A 514 -5.03 -8.58 1.62
CA THR A 514 -5.22 -7.82 2.88
C THR A 514 -6.58 -7.13 2.88
N GLY A 515 -7.63 -7.87 3.28
CA GLY A 515 -9.00 -7.34 3.30
C GLY A 515 -9.36 -6.67 1.97
N LEU A 516 -9.92 -5.46 2.01
CA LEU A 516 -10.25 -4.66 0.82
C LEU A 516 -9.07 -3.87 0.25
N THR A 517 -7.96 -3.75 0.98
CA THR A 517 -6.82 -2.93 0.56
C THR A 517 -5.96 -3.61 -0.51
N ARG A 518 -5.99 -4.95 -0.58
CA ARG A 518 -5.36 -5.73 -1.65
C ARG A 518 -6.19 -6.95 -2.00
N VAL A 519 -6.81 -6.91 -3.16
CA VAL A 519 -7.78 -7.90 -3.67
C VAL A 519 -7.41 -8.36 -5.07
N ARG A 520 -8.01 -9.46 -5.53
CA ARG A 520 -7.84 -9.98 -6.89
C ARG A 520 -8.84 -9.41 -7.89
N ARG A 521 -10.03 -9.03 -7.42
CA ARG A 521 -11.09 -8.38 -8.20
C ARG A 521 -11.40 -7.02 -7.60
N PHE A 522 -11.33 -5.96 -8.37
CA PHE A 522 -11.61 -4.59 -7.95
C PHE A 522 -12.10 -3.73 -9.09
N GLN A 523 -12.63 -2.56 -8.77
CA GLN A 523 -12.94 -1.50 -9.72
C GLN A 523 -12.06 -0.29 -9.45
N GLN A 524 -11.68 0.41 -10.52
CA GLN A 524 -11.01 1.71 -10.44
C GLN A 524 -11.92 2.77 -11.04
N ASP A 525 -11.73 3.99 -10.60
CA ASP A 525 -12.18 5.20 -11.30
C ASP A 525 -11.15 5.57 -12.38
N ASP A 526 -10.85 4.60 -13.23
CA ASP A 526 -9.74 4.64 -14.18
C ASP A 526 -10.08 5.53 -15.36
N ALA A 527 -9.20 6.48 -15.66
CA ALA A 527 -9.38 7.34 -16.81
C ALA A 527 -8.07 7.52 -17.57
N HIS A 528 -8.23 7.66 -18.90
CA HIS A 528 -7.15 7.87 -19.85
C HIS A 528 -7.43 9.12 -20.67
N ILE A 529 -6.51 10.07 -20.62
CA ILE A 529 -6.58 11.33 -21.34
C ILE A 529 -5.62 11.23 -22.52
N PHE A 530 -6.15 11.30 -23.73
CA PHE A 530 -5.34 11.42 -24.94
C PHE A 530 -5.25 12.90 -25.30
N CYS A 531 -4.06 13.45 -25.34
CA CYS A 531 -3.81 14.87 -25.56
C CYS A 531 -2.61 15.11 -26.47
N THR A 532 -2.44 16.35 -26.91
CA THR A 532 -1.19 16.79 -27.56
C THR A 532 -0.12 17.04 -26.51
N GLU A 533 1.14 17.08 -26.90
CA GLU A 533 2.24 17.42 -25.96
C GLU A 533 2.06 18.79 -25.31
N SER A 534 1.55 19.77 -26.03
CA SER A 534 1.29 21.12 -25.50
C SER A 534 0.18 21.18 -24.45
N GLN A 535 -0.71 20.17 -24.41
CA GLN A 535 -1.82 20.09 -23.47
C GLN A 535 -1.44 19.35 -22.15
N ILE A 536 -0.25 18.70 -22.08
CA ILE A 536 0.13 17.86 -20.93
C ILE A 536 0.05 18.64 -19.63
N LYS A 537 0.64 19.82 -19.59
CA LYS A 537 0.73 20.64 -18.38
C LYS A 537 -0.65 21.02 -17.86
N ASP A 538 -1.54 21.48 -18.71
CA ASP A 538 -2.91 21.87 -18.35
C ASP A 538 -3.72 20.66 -17.85
N GLU A 539 -3.59 19.50 -18.53
CA GLU A 539 -4.31 18.29 -18.15
C GLU A 539 -3.80 17.70 -16.83
N VAL A 540 -2.50 17.72 -16.59
CA VAL A 540 -1.91 17.29 -15.30
C VAL A 540 -2.35 18.24 -14.17
N GLY A 541 -2.30 19.56 -14.40
CA GLY A 541 -2.77 20.56 -13.45
C GLY A 541 -4.24 20.36 -13.08
N ALA A 542 -5.13 20.20 -14.07
CA ALA A 542 -6.56 19.93 -13.87
C ALA A 542 -6.80 18.61 -13.08
N CYS A 543 -5.97 17.59 -13.31
CA CYS A 543 -6.03 16.34 -12.56
C CYS A 543 -5.61 16.52 -11.11
N LEU A 544 -4.55 17.28 -10.82
CA LEU A 544 -4.10 17.58 -9.46
C LEU A 544 -5.15 18.39 -8.68
N GLU A 545 -5.77 19.37 -9.31
CA GLU A 545 -6.89 20.13 -8.73
C GLU A 545 -8.09 19.22 -8.41
N PHE A 546 -8.41 18.29 -9.29
CA PHE A 546 -9.49 17.35 -9.06
C PHE A 546 -9.20 16.41 -7.88
N ILE A 547 -7.97 15.89 -7.77
CA ILE A 547 -7.54 15.09 -6.62
C ILE A 547 -7.66 15.90 -5.33
N ASP A 548 -7.19 17.14 -5.33
CA ASP A 548 -7.26 18.05 -4.18
C ASP A 548 -8.72 18.28 -3.73
N TYR A 549 -9.62 18.51 -4.67
CA TYR A 549 -11.04 18.67 -4.42
C TYR A 549 -11.65 17.43 -3.74
N VAL A 550 -11.44 16.25 -4.30
CA VAL A 550 -11.98 14.99 -3.76
C VAL A 550 -11.43 14.70 -2.37
N TYR A 551 -10.11 14.87 -2.18
CA TYR A 551 -9.49 14.57 -0.90
C TYR A 551 -9.85 15.58 0.20
N LYS A 552 -10.17 16.83 -0.14
CA LYS A 552 -10.76 17.79 0.78
C LYS A 552 -12.14 17.35 1.26
N ILE A 553 -12.99 16.82 0.37
CA ILE A 553 -14.31 16.28 0.74
C ILE A 553 -14.16 15.10 1.71
N PHE A 554 -13.20 14.22 1.49
CA PHE A 554 -12.94 13.09 2.37
C PHE A 554 -12.23 13.46 3.68
N GLY A 555 -11.71 14.69 3.79
CA GLY A 555 -10.97 15.15 4.96
C GLY A 555 -9.55 14.63 5.05
N PHE A 556 -8.95 14.22 3.93
CA PHE A 556 -7.58 13.69 3.88
C PHE A 556 -6.53 14.80 3.81
N GLN A 557 -5.41 14.55 4.49
CA GLN A 557 -4.12 15.18 4.19
C GLN A 557 -3.35 14.24 3.24
N TYR A 558 -2.53 14.81 2.36
CA TYR A 558 -1.78 14.03 1.39
C TYR A 558 -0.41 14.62 1.05
N GLU A 559 0.48 13.78 0.56
CA GLU A 559 1.79 14.13 0.01
C GLU A 559 1.86 13.77 -1.47
N LEU A 560 2.66 14.53 -2.22
CA LEU A 560 2.94 14.33 -3.64
C LEU A 560 4.35 13.79 -3.82
N GLU A 561 4.52 12.75 -4.63
CA GLU A 561 5.81 12.14 -4.96
C GLU A 561 5.93 11.98 -6.47
N LEU A 562 7.03 12.48 -7.06
CA LEU A 562 7.38 12.23 -8.46
C LEU A 562 8.23 10.98 -8.53
N SER A 563 7.69 9.90 -9.05
CA SER A 563 8.39 8.64 -9.25
C SER A 563 9.06 8.62 -10.62
N THR A 564 10.40 8.59 -10.61
CA THR A 564 11.24 8.71 -11.80
C THR A 564 11.50 7.34 -12.45
N ARG A 565 12.23 7.36 -13.56
CA ARG A 565 12.53 6.19 -14.40
C ARG A 565 13.11 5.00 -13.62
N PRO A 566 12.50 3.79 -13.73
CA PRO A 566 13.04 2.57 -13.12
C PRO A 566 14.23 2.00 -13.92
N GLU A 567 14.93 1.00 -13.35
CA GLU A 567 16.03 0.31 -14.05
C GLU A 567 15.56 -0.37 -15.34
N LYS A 568 14.35 -0.95 -15.35
CA LYS A 568 13.75 -1.59 -16.53
C LYS A 568 12.61 -0.71 -17.05
N TYR A 569 12.81 -0.10 -18.19
CA TYR A 569 11.84 0.81 -18.82
C TYR A 569 11.76 0.60 -20.33
N LEU A 570 10.71 1.13 -20.94
CA LEU A 570 10.50 1.19 -22.38
C LEU A 570 10.83 2.59 -22.93
N GLY A 571 11.27 2.65 -24.19
CA GLY A 571 11.55 3.90 -24.90
C GLY A 571 12.97 4.41 -24.69
N ASP A 572 13.22 5.60 -25.20
CA ASP A 572 14.52 6.28 -25.13
C ASP A 572 14.61 7.21 -23.91
N ILE A 573 15.84 7.55 -23.53
CA ILE A 573 16.13 8.36 -22.36
C ILE A 573 15.66 9.82 -22.53
N GLU A 574 15.68 10.35 -23.73
CA GLU A 574 15.30 11.74 -24.01
C GLU A 574 13.80 11.95 -23.79
N THR A 575 12.98 11.02 -24.27
CA THR A 575 11.52 11.00 -24.00
C THR A 575 11.23 10.93 -22.51
N TRP A 576 11.97 10.10 -21.76
CA TRP A 576 11.83 10.02 -20.32
C TRP A 576 12.19 11.32 -19.60
N ASN A 577 13.33 11.91 -19.93
CA ASN A 577 13.78 13.19 -19.35
C ASN A 577 12.75 14.30 -19.59
N LYS A 578 12.21 14.37 -20.81
CA LYS A 578 11.16 15.32 -21.18
C LYS A 578 9.87 15.10 -20.36
N ALA A 579 9.46 13.85 -20.21
CA ALA A 579 8.28 13.50 -19.42
C ALA A 579 8.45 13.86 -17.93
N GLU A 580 9.59 13.54 -17.35
CA GLU A 580 9.91 13.89 -15.94
C GLU A 580 9.94 15.41 -15.74
N GLN A 581 10.51 16.15 -16.71
CA GLN A 581 10.53 17.61 -16.67
C GLN A 581 9.09 18.19 -16.73
N GLN A 582 8.23 17.71 -17.62
CA GLN A 582 6.85 18.19 -17.75
C GLN A 582 6.04 17.94 -16.46
N LEU A 583 6.20 16.78 -15.83
CA LEU A 583 5.57 16.50 -14.53
C LEU A 583 6.13 17.38 -13.40
N THR A 584 7.44 17.66 -13.42
CA THR A 584 8.08 18.57 -12.47
C THR A 584 7.53 19.99 -12.60
N GLU A 585 7.39 20.49 -13.82
CA GLU A 585 6.84 21.82 -14.08
C GLU A 585 5.39 21.93 -13.60
N ALA A 586 4.56 20.92 -13.88
CA ALA A 586 3.17 20.88 -13.41
C ALA A 586 3.07 20.83 -11.87
N LEU A 587 3.93 20.06 -11.18
CA LEU A 587 3.99 20.01 -9.73
C LEU A 587 4.41 21.36 -9.10
N ASN A 588 5.39 22.03 -9.70
CA ASN A 588 5.86 23.33 -9.24
C ASN A 588 4.76 24.40 -9.40
N GLU A 589 4.02 24.38 -10.50
CA GLU A 589 2.90 25.30 -10.72
C GLU A 589 1.72 25.04 -9.80
N PHE A 590 1.47 23.78 -9.46
CA PHE A 590 0.43 23.40 -8.48
C PHE A 590 0.74 23.97 -7.08
N GLY A 591 2.00 24.27 -6.76
CA GLY A 591 2.43 25.03 -5.59
C GLY A 591 2.37 24.31 -4.25
N LYS A 592 2.11 22.99 -4.22
CA LYS A 592 2.21 22.19 -2.99
C LYS A 592 3.57 21.50 -2.88
N PRO A 593 4.07 21.27 -1.64
CA PRO A 593 5.30 20.52 -1.44
C PRO A 593 5.24 19.12 -2.05
N TRP A 594 6.29 18.73 -2.73
CA TRP A 594 6.43 17.39 -3.31
C TRP A 594 7.86 16.85 -3.13
N LYS A 595 8.05 15.55 -3.35
CA LYS A 595 9.33 14.85 -3.21
C LYS A 595 9.62 14.02 -4.46
N ILE A 596 10.90 13.76 -4.71
CA ILE A 596 11.33 12.78 -5.71
C ILE A 596 11.32 11.39 -5.05
N ASN A 597 10.77 10.40 -5.75
CA ASN A 597 10.84 8.98 -5.44
C ASN A 597 11.62 8.30 -6.59
N GLU A 598 12.92 8.12 -6.37
CA GLU A 598 13.82 7.64 -7.42
C GLU A 598 13.50 6.20 -7.84
N ALA A 599 13.54 5.94 -9.14
CA ALA A 599 13.42 4.62 -9.76
C ALA A 599 12.12 3.84 -9.48
N ASP A 600 11.03 4.51 -9.10
CA ASP A 600 9.72 3.90 -8.82
C ASP A 600 8.65 4.20 -9.88
N GLY A 601 9.03 4.74 -11.05
CA GLY A 601 8.15 4.98 -12.19
C GLY A 601 7.57 3.69 -12.78
N ALA A 602 6.51 3.81 -13.59
CA ALA A 602 6.00 2.68 -14.35
C ALA A 602 7.00 2.32 -15.48
N PHE A 603 6.96 1.09 -15.98
CA PHE A 603 7.88 0.68 -17.06
C PHE A 603 7.67 1.47 -18.37
N TYR A 604 6.55 2.15 -18.54
CA TYR A 604 6.16 2.93 -19.72
C TYR A 604 6.23 4.45 -19.51
N GLY A 605 6.40 4.96 -18.30
CA GLY A 605 6.49 6.40 -18.04
C GLY A 605 6.61 6.79 -16.57
N PRO A 606 7.05 8.02 -16.29
CA PRO A 606 7.10 8.58 -14.94
C PRO A 606 5.69 8.82 -14.41
N LYS A 607 5.57 8.92 -13.09
CA LYS A 607 4.28 9.08 -12.41
C LYS A 607 4.34 10.04 -11.24
N ILE A 608 3.25 10.73 -10.98
CA ILE A 608 2.99 11.43 -9.73
C ILE A 608 2.14 10.49 -8.85
N ASP A 609 2.70 10.08 -7.72
CA ASP A 609 1.99 9.28 -6.73
C ASP A 609 1.50 10.15 -5.59
N ILE A 610 0.27 9.90 -5.16
CA ILE A 610 -0.37 10.66 -4.10
C ILE A 610 -0.62 9.76 -2.90
N GLY A 611 0.12 10.02 -1.81
CA GLY A 611 -0.01 9.33 -0.54
C GLY A 611 -0.95 10.06 0.39
N VAL A 612 -2.12 9.46 0.72
CA VAL A 612 -3.08 10.04 1.68
C VAL A 612 -2.78 9.58 3.10
N PHE A 613 -3.08 10.44 4.07
CA PHE A 613 -3.01 10.13 5.49
C PHE A 613 -4.42 9.99 6.06
N ASP A 614 -4.68 8.87 6.72
CA ASP A 614 -5.93 8.67 7.45
C ASP A 614 -5.94 9.44 8.79
N ALA A 615 -7.03 9.33 9.54
CA ALA A 615 -7.17 9.96 10.85
C ALA A 615 -6.14 9.48 11.90
N LEU A 616 -5.46 8.36 11.66
CA LEU A 616 -4.39 7.82 12.49
C LEU A 616 -2.99 8.12 11.93
N LYS A 617 -2.90 9.01 10.93
CA LYS A 617 -1.65 9.38 10.22
C LYS A 617 -0.94 8.22 9.52
N ARG A 618 -1.67 7.15 9.16
CA ARG A 618 -1.14 6.07 8.34
C ARG A 618 -1.17 6.49 6.88
N LYS A 619 -0.06 6.31 6.17
CA LYS A 619 0.08 6.67 4.75
C LYS A 619 -0.42 5.53 3.85
N PHE A 620 -1.26 5.87 2.86
CA PHE A 620 -1.76 4.97 1.83
C PHE A 620 -1.57 5.61 0.46
N GLN A 621 -0.90 4.95 -0.46
CA GLN A 621 -0.87 5.35 -1.85
C GLN A 621 -2.24 5.07 -2.50
N CYS A 622 -2.91 6.11 -2.98
CA CYS A 622 -4.25 6.03 -3.57
C CYS A 622 -4.26 6.55 -5.00
N ALA A 623 -4.28 7.87 -5.19
CA ALA A 623 -4.30 8.44 -6.54
C ALA A 623 -2.94 8.32 -7.23
N THR A 624 -2.99 8.29 -8.55
CA THR A 624 -1.80 8.30 -9.41
C THR A 624 -2.10 9.02 -10.71
N LEU A 625 -1.09 9.71 -11.23
CA LEU A 625 -1.05 10.31 -12.56
C LEU A 625 0.18 9.76 -13.26
N GLN A 626 0.05 9.21 -14.46
CA GLN A 626 1.16 8.57 -15.17
C GLN A 626 1.18 9.08 -16.60
N LEU A 627 2.32 9.61 -17.02
CA LEU A 627 2.52 10.13 -18.37
C LEU A 627 3.10 9.02 -19.23
N ASP A 628 2.46 8.73 -20.36
CA ASP A 628 2.79 7.57 -21.20
C ASP A 628 2.89 7.98 -22.69
N PHE A 629 4.09 7.85 -23.23
CA PHE A 629 4.39 7.99 -24.65
C PHE A 629 4.48 6.63 -25.36
N GLN A 630 4.53 5.53 -24.62
CA GLN A 630 4.83 4.21 -25.15
C GLN A 630 3.61 3.48 -25.70
N LEU A 631 2.48 3.48 -25.00
CA LEU A 631 1.26 2.85 -25.49
C LEU A 631 0.76 3.48 -26.80
N PRO A 632 0.70 4.83 -26.94
CA PRO A 632 0.38 5.45 -28.22
C PRO A 632 1.32 5.04 -29.36
N LEU A 633 2.62 4.86 -29.07
CA LEU A 633 3.59 4.38 -30.05
C LEU A 633 3.32 2.92 -30.44
N ARG A 634 3.14 2.03 -29.47
CA ARG A 634 2.95 0.59 -29.68
C ARG A 634 1.65 0.26 -30.40
N PHE A 635 0.58 1.00 -30.09
CA PHE A 635 -0.72 0.88 -30.79
C PHE A 635 -0.79 1.70 -32.09
N LYS A 636 0.29 2.40 -32.46
CA LYS A 636 0.38 3.26 -33.66
C LYS A 636 -0.77 4.27 -33.75
N LEU A 637 -1.14 4.84 -32.59
CA LEU A 637 -2.21 5.81 -32.50
C LEU A 637 -1.80 7.10 -33.18
N THR A 638 -2.72 7.69 -33.97
CA THR A 638 -2.51 8.96 -34.66
C THR A 638 -3.78 9.81 -34.65
N TYR A 639 -3.59 11.11 -34.75
CA TYR A 639 -4.65 12.07 -35.00
C TYR A 639 -4.21 13.01 -36.16
N SER A 640 -5.18 13.59 -36.88
CA SER A 640 -4.94 14.60 -37.87
C SER A 640 -4.59 15.92 -37.20
N ALA A 641 -3.41 16.45 -37.49
CA ALA A 641 -2.94 17.73 -36.97
C ALA A 641 -3.74 18.90 -37.54
N GLU A 642 -3.36 20.12 -37.20
CA GLU A 642 -3.96 21.35 -37.75
C GLU A 642 -3.74 21.46 -39.28
N ASP A 643 -2.58 21.04 -39.74
CA ASP A 643 -2.35 20.68 -41.13
C ASP A 643 -2.92 19.27 -41.37
N GLU A 644 -4.09 19.18 -41.95
CA GLU A 644 -4.84 17.93 -42.17
C GLU A 644 -4.05 16.86 -42.96
N ALA A 645 -3.00 17.23 -43.66
CA ALA A 645 -2.10 16.32 -44.36
C ALA A 645 -1.11 15.61 -43.38
N LYS A 646 -0.94 16.14 -42.16
CA LYS A 646 0.00 15.62 -41.17
C LYS A 646 -0.70 14.79 -40.11
N LEU A 647 -0.19 13.58 -39.86
CA LEU A 647 -0.61 12.74 -38.75
C LEU A 647 0.39 12.85 -37.62
N GLU A 648 -0.11 13.14 -36.42
CA GLU A 648 0.69 13.23 -35.21
C GLU A 648 0.26 12.17 -34.21
N ARG A 649 1.12 11.89 -33.24
CA ARG A 649 0.87 10.90 -32.18
C ARG A 649 0.40 11.59 -30.91
N PRO A 650 -0.71 11.12 -30.28
CA PRO A 650 -1.12 11.66 -28.99
C PRO A 650 -0.17 11.18 -27.87
N VAL A 651 -0.18 11.92 -26.78
CA VAL A 651 0.34 11.49 -25.49
C VAL A 651 -0.82 10.97 -24.66
N MET A 652 -0.57 10.03 -23.76
CA MET A 652 -1.59 9.43 -22.91
C MET A 652 -1.27 9.71 -21.45
N ILE A 653 -2.27 10.18 -20.67
CA ILE A 653 -2.17 10.36 -19.24
C ILE A 653 -3.12 9.36 -18.59
N HIS A 654 -2.58 8.43 -17.79
CA HIS A 654 -3.35 7.52 -16.97
C HIS A 654 -3.66 8.18 -15.64
N ARG A 655 -4.88 8.05 -15.15
CA ARG A 655 -5.28 8.68 -13.91
C ARG A 655 -6.33 7.86 -13.15
N ALA A 656 -6.11 7.69 -11.84
CA ALA A 656 -7.11 7.23 -10.89
C ALA A 656 -7.09 8.14 -9.65
N ILE A 657 -8.25 8.53 -9.13
CA ILE A 657 -8.40 9.36 -7.92
C ILE A 657 -8.45 8.49 -6.66
N LEU A 658 -9.26 7.43 -6.69
CA LEU A 658 -9.45 6.53 -5.55
C LEU A 658 -8.37 5.44 -5.48
N GLY A 659 -7.65 5.21 -6.58
CA GLY A 659 -6.83 4.02 -6.77
C GLY A 659 -7.70 2.82 -7.10
N SER A 660 -8.22 2.10 -6.10
CA SER A 660 -9.37 1.21 -6.28
C SER A 660 -10.52 1.59 -5.35
N VAL A 661 -11.75 1.38 -5.79
CA VAL A 661 -12.95 1.69 -5.00
C VAL A 661 -12.95 0.89 -3.70
N GLU A 662 -12.54 -0.39 -3.75
CA GLU A 662 -12.43 -1.27 -2.58
C GLU A 662 -11.39 -0.75 -1.58
N ARG A 663 -10.21 -0.33 -2.05
CA ARG A 663 -9.16 0.24 -1.20
C ARG A 663 -9.59 1.54 -0.55
N MET A 664 -10.19 2.44 -1.33
CA MET A 664 -10.71 3.71 -0.81
C MET A 664 -11.84 3.48 0.18
N PHE A 665 -12.73 2.52 -0.07
CA PHE A 665 -13.79 2.13 0.85
C PHE A 665 -13.20 1.70 2.21
N ALA A 666 -12.16 0.85 2.21
CA ALA A 666 -11.48 0.44 3.44
C ALA A 666 -10.87 1.62 4.19
N ILE A 667 -10.16 2.50 3.46
CA ILE A 667 -9.49 3.67 4.06
C ILE A 667 -10.52 4.62 4.67
N LEU A 668 -11.61 4.91 3.97
CA LEU A 668 -12.70 5.76 4.48
C LEU A 668 -13.41 5.15 5.69
N LEU A 669 -13.66 3.83 5.67
CA LEU A 669 -14.26 3.11 6.80
C LEU A 669 -13.40 3.22 8.07
N GLU A 670 -12.09 3.05 7.94
CA GLU A 670 -11.12 3.20 9.03
C GLU A 670 -10.93 4.67 9.44
N HIS A 671 -10.88 5.59 8.47
CA HIS A 671 -10.74 7.02 8.68
C HIS A 671 -11.92 7.58 9.50
N TYR A 672 -13.14 7.28 9.09
CA TYR A 672 -14.35 7.68 9.78
C TYR A 672 -14.69 6.81 11.01
N ASN A 673 -13.91 5.75 11.26
CA ASN A 673 -14.18 4.79 12.34
C ASN A 673 -15.62 4.22 12.26
N GLY A 674 -16.09 3.92 11.07
CA GLY A 674 -17.44 3.45 10.80
C GLY A 674 -18.57 4.49 10.94
N LYS A 675 -18.21 5.75 11.23
CA LYS A 675 -19.17 6.86 11.38
C LYS A 675 -19.32 7.64 10.08
N TRP A 676 -19.91 7.01 9.09
CA TRP A 676 -20.08 7.60 7.77
C TRP A 676 -20.75 8.98 7.79
N PRO A 677 -20.28 9.97 7.01
CA PRO A 677 -21.01 11.22 6.79
C PRO A 677 -22.36 10.92 6.13
N LEU A 678 -23.34 11.81 6.28
CA LEU A 678 -24.72 11.55 5.86
C LEU A 678 -24.83 11.17 4.38
N TRP A 679 -24.05 11.84 3.52
CA TRP A 679 -24.11 11.63 2.08
C TRP A 679 -23.62 10.22 1.65
N LEU A 680 -22.71 9.58 2.41
CA LEU A 680 -22.25 8.21 2.17
C LEU A 680 -22.98 7.15 2.99
N SER A 681 -23.62 7.55 4.08
CA SER A 681 -24.19 6.62 5.04
C SER A 681 -25.29 5.74 4.44
N PRO A 682 -25.26 4.42 4.68
CA PRO A 682 -26.40 3.54 4.40
C PRO A 682 -27.46 3.59 5.50
N ARG A 683 -27.12 4.09 6.69
CA ARG A 683 -27.98 4.23 7.87
C ARG A 683 -28.16 5.71 8.19
N GLN A 684 -28.82 6.43 7.27
CA GLN A 684 -28.99 7.88 7.39
C GLN A 684 -29.94 8.26 8.53
N ALA A 685 -31.09 7.59 8.62
CA ALA A 685 -32.09 7.86 9.65
C ALA A 685 -32.79 6.58 10.13
N ILE A 686 -33.31 6.60 11.37
CA ILE A 686 -34.24 5.60 11.87
C ILE A 686 -35.39 6.26 12.64
N VAL A 687 -36.61 5.81 12.37
CA VAL A 687 -37.79 6.25 13.10
C VAL A 687 -38.08 5.28 14.22
N CYS A 688 -38.07 5.76 15.46
CA CYS A 688 -38.36 4.99 16.67
C CYS A 688 -39.71 5.41 17.26
N CYS A 689 -40.74 4.56 17.18
CA CYS A 689 -42.02 4.85 17.81
C CYS A 689 -41.98 4.51 19.31
N VAL A 690 -42.58 5.40 20.13
CA VAL A 690 -42.65 5.24 21.60
C VAL A 690 -43.67 4.17 22.00
N SER A 691 -44.80 4.09 21.30
CA SER A 691 -45.86 3.12 21.59
C SER A 691 -46.60 2.74 20.31
N SER A 692 -47.42 1.70 20.38
CA SER A 692 -48.28 1.24 19.27
C SER A 692 -49.26 2.33 18.76
N ASN A 693 -49.67 3.27 19.61
CA ASN A 693 -50.55 4.35 19.24
C ASN A 693 -49.89 5.34 18.25
N SER A 694 -48.56 5.48 18.28
CA SER A 694 -47.80 6.36 17.37
C SER A 694 -47.32 5.65 16.12
N LEU A 695 -47.63 4.35 15.93
CA LEU A 695 -47.10 3.54 14.83
C LEU A 695 -47.57 4.02 13.45
N ALA A 696 -48.81 4.49 13.34
CA ALA A 696 -49.34 5.03 12.08
C ALA A 696 -48.55 6.27 11.65
N TYR A 697 -48.33 7.21 12.56
CA TYR A 697 -47.52 8.40 12.31
C TYR A 697 -46.04 8.05 12.03
N ALA A 698 -45.45 7.08 12.77
CA ALA A 698 -44.10 6.65 12.50
C ALA A 698 -43.92 6.10 11.08
N LYS A 699 -44.91 5.38 10.55
CA LYS A 699 -44.93 4.91 9.15
C LYS A 699 -45.05 6.05 8.16
N GLU A 700 -45.84 7.08 8.48
CA GLU A 700 -45.95 8.26 7.65
C GLU A 700 -44.63 9.04 7.58
N VAL A 701 -43.98 9.29 8.72
CA VAL A 701 -42.65 9.92 8.81
C VAL A 701 -41.66 9.15 7.97
N HIS A 702 -41.59 7.82 8.14
CA HIS A 702 -40.72 6.94 7.35
C HIS A 702 -41.01 7.09 5.85
N ALA A 703 -42.27 7.04 5.43
CA ALA A 703 -42.67 7.11 4.02
C ALA A 703 -42.25 8.47 3.38
N GLN A 704 -42.45 9.59 4.10
CA GLN A 704 -42.08 10.92 3.61
C GLN A 704 -40.56 11.06 3.42
N ILE A 705 -39.74 10.62 4.40
CA ILE A 705 -38.30 10.68 4.32
C ILE A 705 -37.79 9.74 3.21
N HIS A 706 -38.36 8.53 3.09
CA HIS A 706 -38.03 7.58 2.03
C HIS A 706 -38.37 8.12 0.64
N ALA A 707 -39.56 8.75 0.49
CA ALA A 707 -39.97 9.37 -0.77
C ALA A 707 -39.07 10.54 -1.19
N ALA A 708 -38.44 11.22 -0.22
CA ALA A 708 -37.42 12.24 -0.45
C ALA A 708 -36.03 11.67 -0.88
N GLY A 709 -35.89 10.34 -0.98
CA GLY A 709 -34.69 9.67 -1.48
C GLY A 709 -33.66 9.34 -0.42
N PHE A 710 -33.98 9.41 0.88
CA PHE A 710 -33.08 9.06 1.97
C PHE A 710 -33.25 7.62 2.43
N HIS A 711 -32.17 7.02 2.90
CA HIS A 711 -32.17 5.70 3.53
C HIS A 711 -32.69 5.84 4.97
N VAL A 712 -33.88 5.36 5.22
CA VAL A 712 -34.52 5.45 6.52
C VAL A 712 -35.09 4.09 6.93
N ASP A 713 -34.81 3.71 8.17
CA ASP A 713 -35.36 2.50 8.81
C ASP A 713 -36.48 2.87 9.79
N ILE A 714 -37.27 1.89 10.20
CA ILE A 714 -38.31 2.07 11.21
C ILE A 714 -38.28 0.93 12.24
N ASP A 715 -38.18 1.28 13.54
CA ASP A 715 -38.26 0.29 14.62
C ASP A 715 -39.70 0.17 15.16
N MET A 716 -40.39 -0.87 14.70
CA MET A 716 -41.76 -1.20 15.07
C MET A 716 -41.87 -2.22 16.21
N THR A 717 -40.76 -2.58 16.85
CA THR A 717 -40.75 -3.59 17.92
C THR A 717 -41.42 -3.07 19.20
N ASP A 718 -41.81 -3.98 20.12
CA ASP A 718 -42.38 -3.63 21.42
C ASP A 718 -41.33 -3.29 22.49
N ARG A 719 -40.06 -3.07 22.10
CA ARG A 719 -38.99 -2.69 23.00
C ARG A 719 -39.20 -1.28 23.54
N THR A 720 -38.64 -1.00 24.74
CA THR A 720 -38.68 0.35 25.30
C THR A 720 -37.92 1.33 24.40
N ILE A 721 -38.37 2.60 24.39
CA ILE A 721 -37.76 3.62 23.55
C ILE A 721 -36.24 3.80 23.85
N GLN A 722 -35.84 3.69 25.12
CA GLN A 722 -34.44 3.77 25.51
C GLN A 722 -33.60 2.66 24.87
N LYS A 723 -34.16 1.45 24.77
CA LYS A 723 -33.47 0.32 24.10
C LYS A 723 -33.37 0.53 22.60
N LYS A 724 -34.47 0.99 21.95
CA LYS A 724 -34.48 1.33 20.51
C LYS A 724 -33.43 2.39 20.19
N VAL A 725 -33.42 3.49 20.94
CA VAL A 725 -32.43 4.56 20.76
C VAL A 725 -31.00 4.06 20.99
N ARG A 726 -30.78 3.24 22.02
CA ARG A 726 -29.46 2.69 22.29
C ARG A 726 -28.95 1.77 21.18
N GLU A 727 -29.80 0.93 20.62
CA GLU A 727 -29.45 0.05 19.51
C GLU A 727 -29.20 0.85 18.23
N ALA A 728 -29.98 1.87 17.94
CA ALA A 728 -29.78 2.79 16.82
C ALA A 728 -28.45 3.55 16.93
N GLN A 729 -28.07 3.98 18.15
CA GLN A 729 -26.75 4.58 18.40
C GLN A 729 -25.60 3.61 18.16
N LEU A 730 -25.73 2.36 18.63
CA LEU A 730 -24.74 1.31 18.39
C LEU A 730 -24.60 0.95 16.90
N ALA A 731 -25.73 0.98 16.17
CA ALA A 731 -25.77 0.78 14.72
C ALA A 731 -25.23 1.97 13.90
N GLN A 732 -24.86 3.08 14.56
CA GLN A 732 -24.29 4.28 13.97
C GLN A 732 -25.19 5.03 13.00
N PHE A 733 -26.52 5.06 13.23
CA PHE A 733 -27.41 5.94 12.48
C PHE A 733 -27.00 7.40 12.63
N ASN A 734 -27.03 8.18 11.54
CA ASN A 734 -26.75 9.60 11.58
C ASN A 734 -27.82 10.36 12.37
N TYR A 735 -29.10 9.95 12.19
CA TYR A 735 -30.26 10.57 12.80
C TYR A 735 -31.21 9.53 13.40
N ILE A 736 -31.68 9.80 14.61
CA ILE A 736 -32.69 8.98 15.27
C ILE A 736 -33.91 9.90 15.51
N LEU A 737 -35.02 9.57 14.89
CA LEU A 737 -36.29 10.31 14.99
C LEU A 737 -37.20 9.57 15.96
N VAL A 738 -37.51 10.18 17.09
CA VAL A 738 -38.42 9.63 18.10
C VAL A 738 -39.78 10.23 17.91
N VAL A 739 -40.82 9.39 17.83
CA VAL A 739 -42.20 9.78 17.65
C VAL A 739 -43.12 9.16 18.70
N GLY A 740 -43.79 9.98 19.46
CA GLY A 740 -44.79 9.62 20.46
C GLY A 740 -46.17 10.26 20.13
N ALA A 741 -47.08 10.24 21.08
CA ALA A 741 -48.41 10.82 20.90
C ALA A 741 -48.37 12.35 20.65
N LYS A 742 -47.53 13.05 21.39
CA LYS A 742 -47.37 14.54 21.25
C LYS A 742 -46.81 14.91 19.88
N GLU A 743 -45.83 14.16 19.40
CA GLU A 743 -45.23 14.37 18.08
C GLU A 743 -46.26 14.07 16.97
N ALA A 744 -47.07 13.04 17.13
CA ALA A 744 -48.13 12.70 16.18
C ALA A 744 -49.21 13.78 16.11
N GLU A 745 -49.63 14.36 17.26
CA GLU A 745 -50.60 15.47 17.35
C GLU A 745 -50.06 16.76 16.72
N SER A 746 -48.77 17.05 16.88
CA SER A 746 -48.15 18.28 16.39
C SER A 746 -47.55 18.17 14.98
N GLY A 747 -47.54 17.00 14.36
CA GLY A 747 -46.90 16.77 13.05
C GLY A 747 -45.38 16.92 13.06
N LYS A 748 -44.75 16.73 14.22
CA LYS A 748 -43.30 16.92 14.43
C LYS A 748 -42.60 15.62 14.83
N VAL A 749 -41.30 15.66 14.91
CA VAL A 749 -40.45 14.58 15.42
C VAL A 749 -39.43 15.11 16.40
N VAL A 750 -39.05 14.33 17.39
CA VAL A 750 -37.90 14.63 18.23
C VAL A 750 -36.66 14.04 17.53
N LEU A 751 -35.77 14.92 17.11
CA LEU A 751 -34.57 14.60 16.37
C LEU A 751 -33.37 14.49 17.30
N ARG A 752 -32.66 13.40 17.18
CA ARG A 752 -31.35 13.13 17.83
C ARG A 752 -30.27 12.93 16.77
N VAL A 753 -29.27 13.79 16.82
CA VAL A 753 -28.11 13.73 15.91
C VAL A 753 -27.01 12.84 16.53
N ARG A 754 -26.34 12.03 15.71
CA ARG A 754 -25.22 11.20 16.16
C ARG A 754 -24.13 12.03 16.82
N ASP A 755 -23.62 11.54 17.95
CA ASP A 755 -22.55 12.17 18.76
C ASP A 755 -22.88 13.57 19.33
N LYS A 756 -24.15 14.02 19.24
CA LYS A 756 -24.62 15.24 19.89
C LYS A 756 -25.58 14.91 21.05
N ALA A 757 -25.46 15.65 22.12
CA ALA A 757 -26.33 15.47 23.28
C ALA A 757 -27.68 16.16 23.11
N ASP A 758 -27.72 17.22 22.34
CA ASP A 758 -28.91 18.10 22.17
C ASP A 758 -29.99 17.39 21.36
N LEU A 759 -31.22 17.63 21.78
CA LEU A 759 -32.44 17.18 21.12
C LEU A 759 -33.15 18.40 20.53
N SER A 760 -33.63 18.27 19.30
CA SER A 760 -34.49 19.27 18.68
C SER A 760 -35.86 18.66 18.34
N THR A 761 -36.90 19.49 18.30
CA THR A 761 -38.24 19.10 17.82
C THR A 761 -38.50 19.84 16.53
N GLU A 762 -38.57 19.14 15.42
CA GLU A 762 -38.59 19.69 14.07
C GLU A 762 -39.78 19.14 13.28
N SER A 763 -40.24 19.88 12.25
CA SER A 763 -41.19 19.34 11.29
C SER A 763 -40.46 18.35 10.34
N ILE A 764 -41.22 17.45 9.71
CA ILE A 764 -40.64 16.50 8.77
C ILE A 764 -40.02 17.24 7.57
N ALA A 765 -40.61 18.33 7.13
CA ALA A 765 -40.12 19.17 6.05
C ALA A 765 -38.73 19.78 6.39
N ASP A 766 -38.56 20.29 7.62
CA ASP A 766 -37.28 20.85 8.10
C ASP A 766 -36.19 19.78 8.18
N VAL A 767 -36.57 18.57 8.65
CA VAL A 767 -35.64 17.42 8.68
C VAL A 767 -35.17 17.04 7.27
N ILE A 768 -36.09 16.96 6.30
CA ILE A 768 -35.78 16.65 4.90
C ILE A 768 -34.88 17.74 4.29
N ALA A 769 -35.21 19.04 4.54
CA ALA A 769 -34.39 20.14 4.08
C ALA A 769 -32.95 20.05 4.64
N ARG A 770 -32.83 19.82 5.96
CA ARG A 770 -31.52 19.60 6.61
C ARG A 770 -30.73 18.46 5.98
N PHE A 771 -31.36 17.31 5.74
CA PHE A 771 -30.70 16.17 5.12
C PHE A 771 -30.23 16.51 3.70
N SER A 772 -31.05 17.24 2.95
CA SER A 772 -30.71 17.70 1.59
C SER A 772 -29.49 18.63 1.60
N ASP A 773 -29.45 19.59 2.52
CA ASP A 773 -28.32 20.50 2.68
C ASP A 773 -27.04 19.82 3.10
N GLU A 774 -27.13 18.85 4.02
CA GLU A 774 -25.95 18.08 4.46
C GLU A 774 -25.41 17.19 3.34
N VAL A 775 -26.30 16.53 2.59
CA VAL A 775 -25.88 15.71 1.42
C VAL A 775 -25.27 16.60 0.33
N ALA A 776 -25.87 17.75 0.03
CA ALA A 776 -25.35 18.69 -0.96
C ALA A 776 -23.98 19.29 -0.57
N SER A 777 -23.72 19.45 0.74
CA SER A 777 -22.45 19.96 1.27
C SER A 777 -21.45 18.84 1.67
N PHE A 778 -21.73 17.58 1.33
CA PHE A 778 -20.90 16.41 1.65
C PHE A 778 -20.63 16.20 3.16
N LYS A 779 -21.58 16.56 4.02
CA LYS A 779 -21.49 16.38 5.47
C LYS A 779 -22.07 15.07 5.97
#